data_806e2b8f7b1753ae77e1c2c5f33a10c7
#
_entry.id   806e2b8f7b1753ae77e1c2c5f33a10c7
#
_cell.length_a   1.000
_cell.length_b   1.000
_cell.length_c   1.000
_cell.angle_alpha   90.00
_cell.angle_beta   90.00
_cell.angle_gamma   90.00
#
_symmetry.space_group_name_H-M   'P 1'
#
loop_
_entity.id
_entity.type
_entity.pdbx_description
1 polymer ?
#
loop_
_entity_poly.entity_id
_entity_poly.type
_entity_poly.pdbx_seq_one_letter_code
_entity_poly.pdbx_strand_id
1 'polypeptide(L)'
;MVCVLFRIAELFHSHDVSRVFCHLCITLLSVIYITPPRSQPVQVVLHLKEGRKTSDAFCAKMAESESLEITAEHERILREIESTDTACIGPTLRSVYDGSEHEHFLDKLETRIKGHDREIEKMCNFHYQGFVDSITELLKVQVVSTNQQLQDSGKEMVSRMEELNRCLVQQRNIATTIDKLTLCLPVLKMYSRLNDQMKAKRYYPALKTLDILEHEFLPKVIQYRFSRIMMDALPKLRQQIRDVSMSDLKDFLESIRKHSEHIGQTAMRQAEQQRGLDSSAPRKGCGPETHLGRKDAGSSSDAEVDTNSPASEQDSGILEEDDDVEEEHETLEGYKKYFNQIVGFFVVEDHILHTTQGLVNNAYMEELWAMALSKIIAVLRTHSSYSTDPNLVLDLKNLIVIFADTLQGYGYLVNQLFDLLLEIRDQYCEVLLKKWAAVFRQLFDDDNYTPILVNSQEEFQNVTNQFPLVDVALEEESFPKKIPFSQFVPSIFAQVKAFTQACLKFSEDLHLSSTEIDDMIRKSANLLLTRVLSSALQSLIRKTHIGLTELVQIIINTTYLEQSCKHLEEFVTDITNVSPETVHTTKLYGTSTFKDARHTAEEEIYTKLNQKIDEFLQLADYDWMLVEPLGHASDYLVDLINFLRSTFAVFTHLPGKVAQTACMSACKHLASTLLQLLLNPEVKQLTMGAIQQFNLDLLQCESFASSEPVSGLQGETLQLAFIDLRQLLDLFMVWDWSTYLADYGQASSKYLRVNPSTALVLLEK
;
A
#
# COMPACT_ATOMS: atom_id res chain seq x y z
N MET A 1 26.65 -6.42 -31.62
CA MET A 1 25.65 -6.15 -30.58
C MET A 1 24.22 -6.41 -31.08
N VAL A 2 23.74 -5.75 -32.14
CA VAL A 2 22.41 -5.99 -32.71
C VAL A 2 22.22 -7.44 -33.20
N CYS A 3 23.25 -8.05 -33.77
CA CYS A 3 23.19 -9.46 -34.23
C CYS A 3 23.11 -10.48 -33.09
N VAL A 4 23.67 -10.16 -31.93
CA VAL A 4 23.63 -11.04 -30.75
C VAL A 4 22.25 -10.98 -30.10
N LEU A 5 21.64 -9.82 -30.07
CA LEU A 5 20.25 -9.64 -29.54
C LEU A 5 19.20 -10.24 -30.51
N PHE A 6 19.43 -10.13 -31.84
CA PHE A 6 18.56 -10.79 -32.84
C PHE A 6 18.60 -12.32 -32.73
N ARG A 7 19.75 -12.88 -32.32
CA ARG A 7 19.92 -14.31 -32.17
C ARG A 7 19.49 -14.85 -30.82
N ILE A 8 19.46 -14.04 -29.78
CA ILE A 8 18.77 -14.41 -28.55
C ILE A 8 17.27 -14.60 -28.84
N ALA A 9 16.68 -13.78 -29.71
CA ALA A 9 15.28 -13.94 -30.14
C ALA A 9 15.07 -15.17 -31.06
N GLU A 10 16.05 -15.55 -31.89
CA GLU A 10 15.99 -16.75 -32.73
C GLU A 10 16.25 -18.07 -31.96
N LEU A 11 16.94 -17.99 -30.80
CA LEU A 11 17.15 -19.13 -29.91
C LEU A 11 15.85 -19.64 -29.25
N PHE A 12 14.84 -18.81 -29.18
CA PHE A 12 13.57 -19.11 -28.56
C PHE A 12 12.48 -19.34 -29.64
N HIS A 13 12.50 -20.50 -30.29
CA HIS A 13 11.54 -20.92 -31.32
C HIS A 13 10.20 -21.39 -30.71
N SER A 14 9.76 -20.89 -29.59
CA SER A 14 8.36 -21.03 -29.19
C SER A 14 7.62 -19.74 -29.55
N HIS A 15 6.50 -19.86 -30.25
CA HIS A 15 5.73 -18.74 -30.80
C HIS A 15 5.36 -17.66 -29.78
N ASP A 16 5.30 -17.98 -28.48
CA ASP A 16 4.77 -17.11 -27.44
C ASP A 16 5.86 -16.27 -26.78
N VAL A 17 7.03 -16.84 -26.49
CA VAL A 17 8.19 -16.09 -25.96
C VAL A 17 8.80 -15.20 -27.04
N SER A 18 8.72 -15.61 -28.31
CA SER A 18 9.16 -14.82 -29.47
C SER A 18 8.37 -13.51 -29.62
N ARG A 19 7.09 -13.46 -29.24
CA ARG A 19 6.28 -12.23 -29.30
C ARG A 19 6.72 -11.21 -28.23
N VAL A 20 6.94 -11.65 -27.01
CA VAL A 20 7.40 -10.77 -25.92
C VAL A 20 8.84 -10.28 -26.18
N PHE A 21 9.71 -11.18 -26.67
CA PHE A 21 11.07 -10.82 -27.03
C PHE A 21 11.15 -9.96 -28.31
N CYS A 22 10.31 -10.21 -29.33
CA CYS A 22 10.18 -9.34 -30.48
C CYS A 22 9.65 -7.96 -30.12
N HIS A 23 8.70 -7.85 -29.20
CA HIS A 23 8.21 -6.55 -28.70
C HIS A 23 9.30 -5.80 -27.94
N LEU A 24 10.11 -6.49 -27.15
CA LEU A 24 11.28 -5.92 -26.45
C LEU A 24 12.39 -5.52 -27.43
N CYS A 25 12.66 -6.32 -28.47
CA CYS A 25 13.63 -5.95 -29.51
C CYS A 25 13.12 -4.82 -30.42
N ILE A 26 11.82 -4.73 -30.69
CA ILE A 26 11.23 -3.65 -31.49
C ILE A 26 11.23 -2.34 -30.69
N THR A 27 10.95 -2.38 -29.40
CA THR A 27 11.09 -1.20 -28.52
C THR A 27 12.55 -0.74 -28.37
N LEU A 28 13.50 -1.66 -28.37
CA LEU A 28 14.92 -1.31 -28.36
C LEU A 28 15.41 -0.71 -29.69
N LEU A 29 14.92 -1.22 -30.82
CA LEU A 29 15.22 -0.66 -32.13
C LEU A 29 14.58 0.72 -32.32
N SER A 30 13.40 0.97 -31.77
CA SER A 30 12.76 2.29 -31.81
C SER A 30 13.46 3.31 -30.90
N VAL A 31 14.05 2.89 -29.79
CA VAL A 31 14.84 3.77 -28.89
C VAL A 31 16.22 4.11 -29.50
N ILE A 32 16.77 3.23 -30.36
CA ILE A 32 18.06 3.48 -31.01
C ILE A 32 17.93 4.36 -32.28
N TYR A 33 16.74 4.40 -32.90
CA TYR A 33 16.50 5.13 -34.16
C TYR A 33 15.80 6.50 -34.00
N ILE A 34 15.34 6.86 -32.80
CA ILE A 34 14.75 8.18 -32.53
C ILE A 34 15.75 9.01 -31.72
N THR A 35 16.80 9.48 -32.36
CA THR A 35 17.46 10.71 -31.96
C THR A 35 16.93 11.82 -32.84
N PRO A 36 16.15 12.74 -32.33
CA PRO A 36 15.84 13.96 -33.08
C PRO A 36 17.07 14.87 -33.12
N PRO A 37 17.20 15.69 -34.16
CA PRO A 37 18.33 16.60 -34.29
C PRO A 37 18.32 17.65 -33.20
N ARG A 38 19.52 18.00 -32.76
CA ARG A 38 19.86 19.06 -31.83
C ARG A 38 18.90 20.25 -31.89
N SER A 39 18.18 20.51 -30.80
CA SER A 39 17.74 21.85 -30.45
C SER A 39 18.54 22.32 -29.23
N GLN A 40 19.00 23.53 -29.31
CA GLN A 40 19.90 24.22 -28.41
C GLN A 40 19.39 24.27 -26.97
N PRO A 41 20.27 24.30 -25.96
CA PRO A 41 19.87 24.46 -24.57
C PRO A 41 19.44 25.91 -24.32
N VAL A 42 18.22 26.06 -23.85
CA VAL A 42 17.76 27.30 -23.25
C VAL A 42 18.42 27.41 -21.88
N GLN A 43 19.36 28.33 -21.78
CA GLN A 43 19.94 28.75 -20.50
C GLN A 43 18.88 29.44 -19.66
N VAL A 44 18.43 28.78 -18.59
CA VAL A 44 17.73 29.47 -17.50
C VAL A 44 18.81 30.04 -16.58
N VAL A 45 19.01 31.36 -16.72
CA VAL A 45 19.87 32.15 -15.85
C VAL A 45 19.18 32.31 -14.50
N LEU A 46 19.67 31.60 -13.52
CA LEU A 46 19.38 31.89 -12.11
C LEU A 46 20.29 33.04 -11.67
N HIS A 47 19.72 34.20 -11.53
CA HIS A 47 20.35 35.33 -10.87
C HIS A 47 20.52 35.05 -9.37
N LEU A 48 21.71 34.64 -8.97
CA LEU A 48 22.18 34.79 -7.60
C LEU A 48 22.63 36.25 -7.41
N LYS A 49 21.85 36.99 -6.66
CA LYS A 49 22.31 38.28 -6.11
C LYS A 49 23.18 37.99 -4.89
N GLU A 50 24.47 38.07 -5.08
CA GLU A 50 25.41 38.34 -3.99
C GLU A 50 25.18 39.76 -3.46
N GLY A 51 24.85 39.85 -2.20
CA GLY A 51 24.85 41.08 -1.43
C GLY A 51 25.91 40.98 -0.33
N ARG A 52 27.09 41.48 -0.65
CA ARG A 52 28.09 41.82 0.36
C ARG A 52 27.51 42.86 1.34
N LYS A 53 27.60 42.58 2.63
CA LYS A 53 27.96 43.64 3.61
C LYS A 53 28.86 43.04 4.67
N THR A 54 30.06 43.55 4.63
CA THR A 54 31.10 43.45 5.66
C THR A 54 30.83 44.43 6.77
N SER A 55 31.40 44.10 7.92
CA SER A 55 31.70 44.90 9.12
C SER A 55 30.53 45.32 9.96
N ASP A 56 30.41 44.66 11.11
CA ASP A 56 30.57 45.25 12.44
C ASP A 56 30.47 44.12 13.49
N ALA A 57 31.62 43.52 13.68
CA ALA A 57 31.81 42.62 14.82
C ALA A 57 32.71 43.36 15.80
N PHE A 58 32.11 43.90 16.86
CA PHE A 58 32.84 44.08 18.14
C PHE A 58 31.99 44.81 19.20
N CYS A 59 30.74 44.37 19.49
CA CYS A 59 30.09 44.82 20.71
C CYS A 59 28.89 43.97 21.15
N ALA A 60 28.85 42.65 20.88
CA ALA A 60 27.67 41.82 21.23
C ALA A 60 28.04 40.51 21.96
N LYS A 61 29.09 40.53 22.80
CA LYS A 61 29.51 39.28 23.47
C LYS A 61 29.04 39.13 24.91
N MET A 62 28.25 40.07 25.46
CA MET A 62 27.68 39.92 26.80
C MET A 62 26.13 39.89 26.88
N ALA A 63 25.43 40.19 25.77
CA ALA A 63 23.98 40.06 25.69
C ALA A 63 23.52 38.71 25.07
N GLU A 64 24.42 37.94 24.50
CA GLU A 64 24.07 36.66 23.81
C GLU A 64 23.85 35.50 24.78
N SER A 65 24.39 35.52 26.01
CA SER A 65 24.21 34.41 26.95
C SER A 65 22.83 34.43 27.65
N GLU A 66 22.33 35.60 28.03
CA GLU A 66 20.97 35.71 28.57
C GLU A 66 19.88 35.50 27.52
N SER A 67 20.09 35.98 26.32
CA SER A 67 19.19 35.79 25.18
C SER A 67 19.10 34.32 24.76
N LEU A 68 20.18 33.53 24.85
CA LEU A 68 20.18 32.10 24.55
C LEU A 68 19.46 31.25 25.58
N GLU A 69 19.56 31.58 26.88
CA GLU A 69 18.82 30.88 27.92
C GLU A 69 17.32 31.15 27.85
N ILE A 70 16.91 32.40 27.67
CA ILE A 70 15.51 32.81 27.47
C ILE A 70 14.95 32.20 26.20
N THR A 71 15.76 32.10 25.13
CA THR A 71 15.35 31.46 23.87
C THR A 71 15.17 29.95 24.02
N ALA A 72 16.02 29.31 24.83
CA ALA A 72 15.90 27.89 25.14
C ALA A 72 14.70 27.59 26.05
N GLU A 73 14.38 28.47 26.98
CA GLU A 73 13.22 28.32 27.86
C GLU A 73 11.90 28.53 27.09
N HIS A 74 11.82 29.53 26.22
CA HIS A 74 10.66 29.70 25.35
C HIS A 74 10.44 28.49 24.44
N GLU A 75 11.51 27.91 23.92
CA GLU A 75 11.43 26.70 23.08
C GLU A 75 11.01 25.47 23.90
N ARG A 76 11.40 25.38 25.17
CA ARG A 76 10.93 24.34 26.09
C ARG A 76 9.43 24.47 26.36
N ILE A 77 8.96 25.68 26.65
CA ILE A 77 7.56 26.00 26.92
C ILE A 77 6.69 25.71 25.67
N LEU A 78 7.16 26.08 24.48
CA LEU A 78 6.45 25.76 23.24
C LEU A 78 6.30 24.24 23.00
N ARG A 79 7.35 23.46 23.27
CA ARG A 79 7.28 21.99 23.20
C ARG A 79 6.36 21.39 24.27
N GLU A 80 6.31 21.98 25.44
CA GLU A 80 5.41 21.56 26.50
C GLU A 80 3.94 21.83 26.13
N ILE A 81 3.65 22.95 25.48
CA ILE A 81 2.34 23.29 24.94
C ILE A 81 1.96 22.30 23.81
N GLU A 82 2.90 21.98 22.93
CA GLU A 82 2.68 21.03 21.83
C GLU A 82 2.45 19.59 22.31
N SER A 83 3.03 19.22 23.46
CA SER A 83 2.90 17.86 24.02
C SER A 83 1.73 17.69 24.99
N THR A 84 1.01 18.76 25.32
CA THR A 84 -0.04 18.75 26.34
C THR A 84 -1.40 18.51 25.70
N ASP A 85 -1.94 17.33 25.89
CA ASP A 85 -3.24 16.89 25.37
C ASP A 85 -4.46 17.40 26.16
N THR A 86 -4.24 18.26 27.14
CA THR A 86 -5.31 18.72 28.07
C THR A 86 -5.52 20.22 28.00
N ALA A 87 -6.78 20.64 28.20
CA ALA A 87 -7.19 22.06 28.24
C ALA A 87 -6.57 22.88 29.40
N CYS A 88 -5.69 22.29 30.20
CA CYS A 88 -5.03 22.93 31.31
C CYS A 88 -3.66 23.55 30.95
N ILE A 89 -3.64 24.40 29.96
CA ILE A 89 -2.42 25.18 29.56
C ILE A 89 -2.21 26.40 30.47
N GLY A 90 -3.16 26.66 31.36
CA GLY A 90 -3.16 27.85 32.22
C GLY A 90 -1.89 28.09 33.07
N PRO A 91 -1.32 27.07 33.73
CA PRO A 91 -0.10 27.24 34.52
C PRO A 91 1.12 27.55 33.64
N THR A 92 1.24 26.92 32.50
CA THR A 92 2.35 27.08 31.56
C THR A 92 2.31 28.45 30.87
N LEU A 93 1.12 28.96 30.55
CA LEU A 93 0.96 30.31 30.01
C LEU A 93 1.21 31.39 31.08
N ARG A 94 0.92 31.12 32.34
CA ARG A 94 1.16 32.06 33.45
C ARG A 94 2.66 32.30 33.65
N SER A 95 3.50 31.29 33.50
CA SER A 95 4.96 31.43 33.62
C SER A 95 5.56 32.35 32.54
N VAL A 96 4.90 32.51 31.41
CA VAL A 96 5.31 33.43 30.34
C VAL A 96 4.77 34.84 30.57
N TYR A 97 3.54 34.95 31.12
CA TYR A 97 2.87 36.23 31.32
C TYR A 97 3.43 37.02 32.49
N ASP A 98 3.99 36.34 33.51
CA ASP A 98 4.65 36.94 34.68
C ASP A 98 6.11 37.39 34.35
N GLY A 99 6.61 37.04 33.13
CA GLY A 99 7.90 37.49 32.61
C GLY A 99 7.80 38.78 31.79
N SER A 100 8.91 39.48 31.66
CA SER A 100 8.97 40.75 30.92
C SER A 100 9.04 40.61 29.39
N GLU A 101 9.11 39.38 28.87
CA GLU A 101 9.42 39.10 27.47
C GLU A 101 8.27 38.39 26.72
N HIS A 102 7.05 38.62 27.11
CA HIS A 102 5.87 37.98 26.51
C HIS A 102 5.67 38.30 25.03
N GLU A 103 6.06 39.49 24.56
CA GLU A 103 5.97 39.85 23.13
C GLU A 103 6.88 38.98 22.28
N HIS A 104 8.11 38.72 22.74
CA HIS A 104 9.04 37.86 22.04
C HIS A 104 8.62 36.36 22.02
N PHE A 105 7.91 35.96 23.07
CA PHE A 105 7.28 34.63 23.07
C PHE A 105 6.10 34.53 22.10
N LEU A 106 5.30 35.61 22.02
CA LEU A 106 4.19 35.67 21.06
C LEU A 106 4.69 35.59 19.61
N ASP A 107 5.77 36.30 19.26
CA ASP A 107 6.37 36.21 17.92
C ASP A 107 6.87 34.78 17.59
N LYS A 108 7.48 34.12 18.59
CA LYS A 108 7.90 32.73 18.41
C LYS A 108 6.72 31.77 18.29
N LEU A 109 5.68 31.97 19.08
CA LEU A 109 4.46 31.20 19.03
C LEU A 109 3.78 31.40 17.68
N GLU A 110 3.70 32.63 17.19
CA GLU A 110 3.15 32.92 15.86
C GLU A 110 3.98 32.31 14.74
N THR A 111 5.30 32.32 14.87
CA THR A 111 6.21 31.66 13.93
C THR A 111 6.01 30.13 13.94
N ARG A 112 5.78 29.58 15.14
CA ARG A 112 5.52 28.15 15.31
C ARG A 112 4.19 27.74 14.73
N ILE A 113 3.14 28.53 14.99
CA ILE A 113 1.80 28.34 14.38
C ILE A 113 1.90 28.38 12.86
N LYS A 114 2.59 29.39 12.29
CA LYS A 114 2.83 29.47 10.86
C LYS A 114 3.67 28.28 10.31
N GLY A 115 4.48 27.68 11.18
CA GLY A 115 5.21 26.44 10.90
C GLY A 115 4.25 25.26 10.76
N HIS A 116 3.40 25.07 11.75
CA HIS A 116 2.40 24.00 11.76
C HIS A 116 1.34 24.19 10.67
N ASP A 117 0.92 25.44 10.42
CA ASP A 117 0.02 25.75 9.31
C ASP A 117 0.61 25.32 7.95
N ARG A 118 1.92 25.58 7.75
CA ARG A 118 2.61 25.12 6.52
C ARG A 118 2.76 23.59 6.46
N GLU A 119 2.91 22.93 7.62
CA GLU A 119 2.95 21.46 7.67
C GLU A 119 1.56 20.88 7.41
N ILE A 120 0.51 21.49 7.97
CA ILE A 120 -0.88 21.14 7.69
C ILE A 120 -1.20 21.40 6.22
N GLU A 121 -0.77 22.55 5.68
CA GLU A 121 -0.95 22.88 4.27
C GLU A 121 -0.20 21.90 3.35
N LYS A 122 1.02 21.49 3.71
CA LYS A 122 1.76 20.44 2.99
C LYS A 122 1.06 19.10 3.08
N MET A 123 0.52 18.73 4.24
CA MET A 123 -0.21 17.49 4.45
C MET A 123 -1.55 17.51 3.70
N CYS A 124 -2.25 18.64 3.75
CA CYS A 124 -3.47 18.86 2.97
C CYS A 124 -3.19 18.82 1.45
N ASN A 125 -2.11 19.48 1.00
CA ASN A 125 -1.70 19.44 -0.40
C ASN A 125 -1.25 18.05 -0.85
N PHE A 126 -0.57 17.30 0.03
CA PHE A 126 -0.18 15.92 -0.25
C PHE A 126 -1.42 14.99 -0.39
N HIS A 127 -2.39 15.13 0.50
CA HIS A 127 -3.64 14.36 0.42
C HIS A 127 -4.57 14.89 -0.69
N TYR A 128 -4.58 16.22 -0.92
CA TYR A 128 -5.35 16.82 -2.01
C TYR A 128 -4.81 16.39 -3.37
N GLN A 129 -3.48 16.33 -3.51
CA GLN A 129 -2.86 15.84 -4.74
C GLN A 129 -3.24 14.37 -5.00
N GLY A 130 -3.17 13.51 -3.98
CA GLY A 130 -3.62 12.12 -4.08
C GLY A 130 -5.12 11.96 -4.40
N PHE A 131 -5.95 12.89 -3.89
CA PHE A 131 -7.38 12.93 -4.21
C PHE A 131 -7.63 13.44 -5.64
N VAL A 132 -6.92 14.50 -6.03
CA VAL A 132 -6.98 15.04 -7.41
C VAL A 132 -6.43 14.03 -8.42
N ASP A 133 -5.35 13.33 -8.07
CA ASP A 133 -4.78 12.27 -8.91
C ASP A 133 -5.75 11.11 -9.06
N SER A 134 -6.43 10.71 -7.98
CA SER A 134 -7.47 9.67 -8.01
C SER A 134 -8.70 10.09 -8.83
N ILE A 135 -9.15 11.35 -8.71
CA ILE A 135 -10.22 11.90 -9.56
C ILE A 135 -9.74 12.03 -11.01
N THR A 136 -8.49 12.44 -11.21
CA THR A 136 -7.90 12.58 -12.54
C THR A 136 -7.72 11.21 -13.21
N GLU A 137 -7.38 10.16 -12.43
CA GLU A 137 -7.36 8.78 -12.93
C GLU A 137 -8.78 8.28 -13.25
N LEU A 138 -9.77 8.61 -12.42
CA LEU A 138 -11.17 8.25 -12.66
C LEU A 138 -11.74 8.97 -13.89
N LEU A 139 -11.36 10.24 -14.08
CA LEU A 139 -11.68 11.01 -15.30
C LEU A 139 -10.91 10.49 -16.52
N LYS A 140 -9.64 10.05 -16.34
CA LYS A 140 -8.87 9.39 -17.40
C LYS A 140 -9.50 8.08 -17.85
N VAL A 141 -10.09 7.30 -16.94
CA VAL A 141 -10.79 6.06 -17.29
C VAL A 141 -12.02 6.33 -18.16
N GLN A 142 -12.76 7.41 -17.90
CA GLN A 142 -13.89 7.81 -18.76
C GLN A 142 -13.46 8.41 -20.11
N VAL A 143 -12.38 9.20 -20.11
CA VAL A 143 -11.81 9.77 -21.34
C VAL A 143 -11.05 8.72 -22.14
N VAL A 144 -10.39 7.75 -21.45
CA VAL A 144 -9.65 6.67 -22.10
C VAL A 144 -10.56 5.74 -22.88
N SER A 145 -11.79 5.45 -22.42
CA SER A 145 -12.70 4.59 -23.18
C SER A 145 -13.16 5.23 -24.50
N THR A 146 -13.40 6.55 -24.49
CA THR A 146 -13.79 7.29 -25.72
C THR A 146 -12.57 7.60 -26.59
N ASN A 147 -11.40 7.83 -26.00
CA ASN A 147 -10.15 8.07 -26.72
C ASN A 147 -9.57 6.76 -27.28
N GLN A 148 -9.82 5.64 -26.60
CA GLN A 148 -9.45 4.31 -27.08
C GLN A 148 -10.21 3.91 -28.34
N GLN A 149 -11.50 4.20 -28.40
CA GLN A 149 -12.31 3.98 -29.61
C GLN A 149 -11.90 4.89 -30.78
N LEU A 150 -11.44 6.11 -30.49
CA LEU A 150 -10.89 7.04 -31.51
C LEU A 150 -9.47 6.63 -31.93
N GLN A 151 -8.64 6.15 -30.99
CA GLN A 151 -7.31 5.64 -31.30
C GLN A 151 -7.34 4.31 -32.07
N ASP A 152 -8.28 3.42 -31.75
CA ASP A 152 -8.41 2.14 -32.43
C ASP A 152 -8.91 2.31 -33.88
N SER A 153 -9.76 3.31 -34.14
CA SER A 153 -10.14 3.67 -35.52
C SER A 153 -9.01 4.38 -36.30
N GLY A 154 -8.13 5.11 -35.58
CA GLY A 154 -6.96 5.76 -36.19
C GLY A 154 -5.77 4.84 -36.40
N LYS A 155 -5.58 3.82 -35.57
CA LYS A 155 -4.46 2.88 -35.62
C LYS A 155 -4.42 2.07 -36.91
N GLU A 156 -5.56 1.67 -37.42
CA GLU A 156 -5.63 0.90 -38.68
C GLU A 156 -5.20 1.73 -39.89
N MET A 157 -5.57 3.03 -39.91
CA MET A 157 -5.19 3.96 -40.96
C MET A 157 -3.69 4.33 -40.91
N VAL A 158 -3.16 4.55 -39.71
CA VAL A 158 -1.72 4.81 -39.49
C VAL A 158 -0.89 3.57 -39.84
N SER A 159 -1.34 2.39 -39.43
CA SER A 159 -0.67 1.13 -39.74
C SER A 159 -0.58 0.88 -41.23
N ARG A 160 -1.66 1.10 -41.99
CA ARG A 160 -1.66 0.97 -43.46
C ARG A 160 -0.77 2.01 -44.16
N MET A 161 -0.70 3.23 -43.61
CA MET A 161 0.16 4.29 -44.15
C MET A 161 1.64 4.04 -43.87
N GLU A 162 1.98 3.45 -42.70
CA GLU A 162 3.33 3.00 -42.39
C GLU A 162 3.77 1.83 -43.24
N GLU A 163 2.85 0.91 -43.52
CA GLU A 163 3.10 -0.23 -44.39
C GLU A 163 3.32 0.19 -45.87
N LEU A 164 2.53 1.16 -46.35
CA LEU A 164 2.72 1.77 -47.68
C LEU A 164 4.08 2.48 -47.80
N ASN A 165 4.45 3.28 -46.79
CA ASN A 165 5.75 3.94 -46.75
C ASN A 165 6.91 2.94 -46.71
N ARG A 166 6.77 1.83 -46.00
CA ARG A 166 7.75 0.75 -45.95
C ARG A 166 7.91 0.07 -47.33
N CYS A 167 6.78 -0.18 -48.03
CA CYS A 167 6.79 -0.73 -49.38
C CYS A 167 7.43 0.23 -50.39
N LEU A 168 7.16 1.55 -50.32
CA LEU A 168 7.76 2.54 -51.22
C LEU A 168 9.28 2.67 -51.02
N VAL A 169 9.74 2.60 -49.77
CA VAL A 169 11.18 2.58 -49.45
C VAL A 169 11.82 1.30 -49.99
N GLN A 170 11.17 0.16 -49.84
CA GLN A 170 11.66 -1.11 -50.38
C GLN A 170 11.72 -1.10 -51.92
N GLN A 171 10.70 -0.58 -52.58
CA GLN A 171 10.68 -0.51 -54.05
C GLN A 171 11.80 0.38 -54.58
N ARG A 172 12.06 1.53 -53.97
CA ARG A 172 13.17 2.45 -54.34
C ARG A 172 14.53 1.80 -54.11
N ASN A 173 14.67 1.07 -53.01
CA ASN A 173 15.92 0.35 -52.70
C ASN A 173 16.18 -0.80 -53.69
N ILE A 174 15.14 -1.49 -54.11
CA ILE A 174 15.24 -2.57 -55.13
C ILE A 174 15.62 -1.99 -56.51
N ALA A 175 14.96 -0.92 -56.95
CA ALA A 175 15.25 -0.28 -58.25
C ALA A 175 16.69 0.23 -58.34
N THR A 176 17.16 0.94 -57.26
CA THR A 176 18.55 1.41 -57.21
C THR A 176 19.57 0.27 -57.12
N THR A 177 19.18 -0.87 -56.61
CA THR A 177 20.06 -2.04 -56.51
C THR A 177 20.15 -2.74 -57.87
N ILE A 178 19.05 -2.86 -58.62
CA ILE A 178 19.03 -3.42 -59.97
C ILE A 178 19.90 -2.61 -60.92
N ASP A 179 19.80 -1.28 -60.90
CA ASP A 179 20.63 -0.37 -61.73
C ASP A 179 22.12 -0.54 -61.48
N LYS A 180 22.49 -0.66 -60.19
CA LYS A 180 23.91 -0.88 -59.79
C LYS A 180 24.41 -2.27 -60.17
N LEU A 181 23.53 -3.29 -60.08
CA LEU A 181 23.90 -4.65 -60.45
C LEU A 181 24.11 -4.82 -61.96
N THR A 182 23.31 -4.13 -62.76
CA THR A 182 23.39 -4.18 -64.22
C THR A 182 24.69 -3.55 -64.75
N LEU A 183 25.16 -2.47 -64.08
CA LEU A 183 26.44 -1.80 -64.41
C LEU A 183 27.67 -2.60 -63.98
N CYS A 184 27.48 -3.60 -63.07
CA CYS A 184 28.60 -4.34 -62.47
C CYS A 184 28.73 -5.78 -62.94
N LEU A 185 28.10 -6.16 -64.04
CA LEU A 185 27.87 -7.56 -64.46
C LEU A 185 29.15 -8.45 -64.53
N PRO A 186 30.35 -8.02 -65.00
CA PRO A 186 31.54 -8.86 -64.99
C PRO A 186 32.10 -9.15 -63.60
N VAL A 187 32.09 -8.11 -62.73
CA VAL A 187 32.54 -8.22 -61.35
C VAL A 187 31.49 -8.95 -60.50
N LEU A 188 30.19 -8.78 -60.84
CA LEU A 188 29.07 -9.45 -60.18
C LEU A 188 29.11 -10.97 -60.42
N LYS A 189 29.59 -11.45 -61.56
CA LYS A 189 29.80 -12.91 -61.80
C LYS A 189 30.79 -13.51 -60.80
N MET A 190 31.91 -12.80 -60.53
CA MET A 190 32.85 -13.28 -59.53
C MET A 190 32.30 -13.09 -58.11
N TYR A 191 31.55 -12.02 -57.86
CA TYR A 191 30.88 -11.79 -56.61
C TYR A 191 29.72 -12.78 -56.38
N SER A 192 28.98 -13.14 -57.46
CA SER A 192 27.97 -14.22 -57.39
C SER A 192 28.61 -15.54 -57.01
N ARG A 193 29.78 -15.85 -57.62
CA ARG A 193 30.52 -17.07 -57.27
C ARG A 193 31.02 -17.04 -55.82
N LEU A 194 31.44 -15.88 -55.35
CA LEU A 194 31.79 -15.68 -53.93
C LEU A 194 30.57 -15.91 -53.04
N ASN A 195 29.42 -15.37 -53.42
CA ASN A 195 28.17 -15.57 -52.69
C ASN A 195 27.69 -17.02 -52.67
N ASP A 196 27.84 -17.73 -53.82
CA ASP A 196 27.49 -19.14 -53.91
C ASP A 196 28.40 -19.99 -53.02
N GLN A 197 29.69 -19.64 -52.97
CA GLN A 197 30.64 -20.27 -52.05
C GLN A 197 30.31 -19.97 -50.60
N MET A 198 29.88 -18.74 -50.29
CA MET A 198 29.45 -18.33 -48.98
C MET A 198 28.16 -19.08 -48.56
N LYS A 199 27.17 -19.17 -49.46
CA LYS A 199 25.93 -19.95 -49.22
C LYS A 199 26.20 -21.43 -49.01
N ALA A 200 27.18 -21.96 -49.74
CA ALA A 200 27.60 -23.35 -49.58
C ALA A 200 28.52 -23.58 -48.37
N LYS A 201 28.70 -22.55 -47.53
CA LYS A 201 29.57 -22.59 -46.32
C LYS A 201 31.01 -22.97 -46.63
N ARG A 202 31.50 -22.70 -47.89
CA ARG A 202 32.85 -23.02 -48.37
C ARG A 202 33.74 -21.79 -48.17
N TYR A 203 34.11 -21.50 -46.91
CA TYR A 203 34.84 -20.28 -46.56
C TYR A 203 36.25 -20.17 -47.12
N TYR A 204 36.97 -21.31 -47.23
CA TYR A 204 38.31 -21.31 -47.83
C TYR A 204 38.28 -21.01 -49.34
N PRO A 205 37.41 -21.65 -50.17
CA PRO A 205 37.23 -21.22 -51.57
C PRO A 205 36.75 -19.76 -51.69
N ALA A 206 35.88 -19.31 -50.77
CA ALA A 206 35.41 -17.91 -50.74
C ALA A 206 36.55 -16.91 -50.54
N LEU A 207 37.45 -17.17 -49.61
CA LEU A 207 38.65 -16.34 -49.37
C LEU A 207 39.56 -16.31 -50.59
N LYS A 208 39.79 -17.47 -51.27
CA LYS A 208 40.54 -17.51 -52.52
C LYS A 208 39.86 -16.71 -53.64
N THR A 209 38.57 -16.80 -53.78
CA THR A 209 37.79 -16.03 -54.77
C THR A 209 37.88 -14.53 -54.48
N LEU A 210 37.87 -14.16 -53.21
CA LEU A 210 38.01 -12.75 -52.74
C LEU A 210 39.41 -12.21 -53.02
N ASP A 211 40.45 -13.01 -52.82
CA ASP A 211 41.85 -12.67 -53.12
C ASP A 211 42.06 -12.46 -54.64
N ILE A 212 41.50 -13.35 -55.46
CA ILE A 212 41.49 -13.21 -56.94
C ILE A 212 40.71 -11.96 -57.37
N LEU A 213 39.59 -11.67 -56.73
CA LEU A 213 38.78 -10.48 -57.01
C LEU A 213 39.56 -9.21 -56.72
N GLU A 214 40.28 -9.17 -55.60
CA GLU A 214 41.06 -8.01 -55.13
C GLU A 214 42.28 -7.77 -56.00
N HIS A 215 43.03 -8.80 -56.35
CA HIS A 215 44.31 -8.68 -57.04
C HIS A 215 44.24 -8.75 -58.54
N GLU A 216 43.27 -9.50 -59.11
CA GLU A 216 43.22 -9.71 -60.57
C GLU A 216 42.12 -8.92 -61.27
N PHE A 217 40.94 -8.77 -60.68
CA PHE A 217 39.76 -8.22 -61.36
C PHE A 217 39.49 -6.75 -61.05
N LEU A 218 39.57 -6.33 -59.80
CA LEU A 218 39.31 -4.96 -59.40
C LEU A 218 40.35 -3.93 -59.90
N PRO A 219 41.64 -4.24 -59.99
CA PRO A 219 42.63 -3.28 -60.54
C PRO A 219 42.36 -2.94 -61.99
N LYS A 220 41.72 -3.86 -62.76
CA LYS A 220 41.40 -3.66 -64.19
C LYS A 220 40.22 -2.72 -64.42
N VAL A 221 39.45 -2.43 -63.43
CA VAL A 221 38.21 -1.61 -63.50
C VAL A 221 38.24 -0.43 -62.51
N ILE A 222 39.42 -0.06 -61.98
CA ILE A 222 39.63 0.96 -60.96
C ILE A 222 39.12 2.35 -61.37
N GLN A 223 39.00 2.61 -62.67
CA GLN A 223 38.50 3.87 -63.22
C GLN A 223 37.00 4.09 -63.00
N TYR A 224 36.26 3.06 -62.67
CA TYR A 224 34.83 3.16 -62.45
C TYR A 224 34.51 3.35 -60.96
N ARG A 225 33.53 4.21 -60.66
CA ARG A 225 33.17 4.56 -59.29
C ARG A 225 32.73 3.31 -58.46
N PHE A 226 32.09 2.33 -59.11
CA PHE A 226 31.69 1.09 -58.48
C PHE A 226 32.86 0.21 -58.03
N SER A 227 33.95 0.23 -58.81
CA SER A 227 35.19 -0.50 -58.46
C SER A 227 35.84 0.01 -57.20
N ARG A 228 35.86 1.36 -56.99
CA ARG A 228 36.31 1.93 -55.73
C ARG A 228 35.42 1.51 -54.55
N ILE A 229 34.10 1.57 -54.72
CA ILE A 229 33.13 1.14 -53.69
C ILE A 229 33.33 -0.34 -53.37
N MET A 230 33.66 -1.16 -54.36
CA MET A 230 33.98 -2.57 -54.13
C MET A 230 35.32 -2.75 -53.42
N MET A 231 36.36 -1.99 -53.76
CA MET A 231 37.62 -2.03 -53.04
C MET A 231 37.44 -1.63 -51.59
N ASP A 232 36.62 -0.61 -51.31
CA ASP A 232 36.25 -0.20 -49.95
C ASP A 232 35.36 -1.23 -49.25
N ALA A 233 34.71 -2.09 -50.01
CA ALA A 233 33.87 -3.19 -49.47
C ALA A 233 34.67 -4.47 -49.19
N LEU A 234 35.84 -4.68 -49.78
CA LEU A 234 36.66 -5.88 -49.59
C LEU A 234 37.04 -6.14 -48.10
N PRO A 235 37.48 -5.16 -47.35
CA PRO A 235 37.73 -5.36 -45.90
C PRO A 235 36.45 -5.77 -45.16
N LYS A 236 35.32 -5.21 -45.58
CA LYS A 236 34.03 -5.55 -44.98
C LYS A 236 33.61 -6.99 -45.36
N LEU A 237 33.86 -7.44 -46.58
CA LEU A 237 33.62 -8.81 -46.99
C LEU A 237 34.52 -9.81 -46.26
N ARG A 238 35.80 -9.48 -46.07
CA ARG A 238 36.69 -10.28 -45.21
C ARG A 238 36.18 -10.35 -43.78
N GLN A 239 35.74 -9.24 -43.26
CA GLN A 239 35.15 -9.18 -41.95
C GLN A 239 33.82 -9.99 -41.90
N GLN A 240 33.03 -9.89 -42.96
CA GLN A 240 31.80 -10.64 -43.10
C GLN A 240 32.02 -12.15 -43.20
N ILE A 241 33.04 -12.61 -43.97
CA ILE A 241 33.47 -14.02 -43.99
C ILE A 241 33.89 -14.48 -42.60
N ARG A 242 34.67 -13.66 -41.92
CA ARG A 242 35.08 -13.93 -40.55
C ARG A 242 33.88 -13.98 -39.61
N ASP A 243 32.96 -13.02 -39.73
CA ASP A 243 31.78 -12.95 -38.87
C ASP A 243 30.81 -14.10 -39.16
N VAL A 244 30.64 -14.48 -40.44
CA VAL A 244 29.82 -15.63 -40.84
C VAL A 244 30.47 -16.94 -40.39
N SER A 245 31.79 -17.10 -40.54
CA SER A 245 32.50 -18.27 -40.04
C SER A 245 32.40 -18.38 -38.51
N MET A 246 32.52 -17.25 -37.84
CA MET A 246 32.31 -17.17 -36.39
C MET A 246 30.84 -17.41 -36.04
N SER A 247 29.91 -16.98 -36.91
CA SER A 247 28.49 -17.22 -36.72
C SER A 247 28.16 -18.71 -36.88
N ASP A 248 28.70 -19.37 -37.93
CA ASP A 248 28.47 -20.83 -38.11
C ASP A 248 29.06 -21.66 -36.98
N LEU A 249 30.22 -21.19 -36.45
CA LEU A 249 30.77 -21.77 -35.21
C LEU A 249 29.82 -21.54 -34.03
N LYS A 250 29.26 -20.35 -33.93
CA LYS A 250 28.25 -20.05 -32.91
C LYS A 250 26.97 -20.86 -33.13
N ASP A 251 26.51 -21.01 -34.35
CA ASP A 251 25.33 -21.82 -34.68
C ASP A 251 25.55 -23.31 -34.39
N PHE A 252 26.77 -23.79 -34.60
CA PHE A 252 27.16 -25.13 -34.14
C PHE A 252 27.10 -25.21 -32.59
N LEU A 253 27.62 -24.22 -31.91
CA LEU A 253 27.51 -24.11 -30.43
C LEU A 253 26.05 -23.93 -30.02
N GLU A 254 25.24 -23.20 -30.80
CA GLU A 254 23.79 -23.08 -30.56
C GLU A 254 23.03 -24.40 -30.78
N SER A 255 23.49 -25.26 -31.68
CA SER A 255 22.88 -26.57 -31.79
C SER A 255 23.05 -27.39 -30.48
N ILE A 256 24.14 -27.18 -29.80
CA ILE A 256 24.37 -27.72 -28.45
C ILE A 256 23.41 -27.04 -27.44
N ARG A 257 23.08 -25.77 -27.66
CA ARG A 257 22.16 -24.99 -26.84
C ARG A 257 20.68 -25.31 -27.02
N LYS A 258 20.30 -26.12 -28.02
CA LYS A 258 18.92 -26.60 -28.19
C LYS A 258 18.36 -27.28 -26.94
N HIS A 259 19.25 -27.76 -26.09
CA HIS A 259 18.91 -28.36 -24.81
C HIS A 259 19.04 -27.39 -23.64
N SER A 260 19.25 -26.09 -23.88
CA SER A 260 19.45 -25.09 -22.80
C SER A 260 18.30 -25.07 -21.79
N GLU A 261 17.06 -25.20 -22.23
CA GLU A 261 15.90 -25.27 -21.33
C GLU A 261 15.99 -26.46 -20.37
N HIS A 262 16.37 -27.63 -20.89
CA HIS A 262 16.51 -28.85 -20.08
C HIS A 262 17.73 -28.75 -19.14
N ILE A 263 18.83 -28.17 -19.61
CA ILE A 263 20.04 -27.91 -18.80
C ILE A 263 19.69 -26.96 -17.68
N GLY A 264 19.01 -25.86 -17.98
CA GLY A 264 18.57 -24.88 -16.99
C GLY A 264 17.58 -25.47 -15.98
N GLN A 265 16.62 -26.27 -16.44
CA GLN A 265 15.71 -26.99 -15.56
C GLN A 265 16.46 -27.91 -14.57
N THR A 266 17.47 -28.60 -15.08
CA THR A 266 18.30 -29.48 -14.23
C THR A 266 19.11 -28.67 -13.22
N ALA A 267 19.74 -27.57 -13.66
CA ALA A 267 20.50 -26.67 -12.78
C ALA A 267 19.63 -26.05 -11.69
N MET A 268 18.46 -25.52 -12.06
CA MET A 268 17.50 -24.95 -11.10
C MET A 268 16.98 -25.99 -10.12
N ARG A 269 16.70 -27.21 -10.57
CA ARG A 269 16.29 -28.32 -9.69
C ARG A 269 17.39 -28.73 -8.72
N GLN A 270 18.65 -28.71 -9.14
CA GLN A 270 19.78 -28.98 -8.25
C GLN A 270 19.93 -27.89 -7.18
N ALA A 271 19.80 -26.61 -7.55
CA ALA A 271 19.82 -25.49 -6.61
C ALA A 271 18.67 -25.59 -5.58
N GLU A 272 17.47 -25.95 -6.04
CA GLU A 272 16.32 -26.18 -5.17
C GLU A 272 16.54 -27.33 -4.18
N GLN A 273 17.13 -28.44 -4.63
CA GLN A 273 17.48 -29.57 -3.77
C GLN A 273 18.55 -29.20 -2.75
N GLN A 274 19.56 -28.43 -3.12
CA GLN A 274 20.59 -27.95 -2.20
C GLN A 274 19.99 -27.07 -1.10
N ARG A 275 19.09 -26.17 -1.45
CA ARG A 275 18.34 -25.35 -0.47
C ARG A 275 17.51 -26.22 0.48
N GLY A 276 16.84 -27.22 -0.02
CA GLY A 276 16.08 -28.17 0.81
C GLY A 276 16.96 -28.94 1.82
N LEU A 277 18.19 -29.23 1.46
CA LEU A 277 19.19 -29.86 2.35
C LEU A 277 19.73 -28.87 3.41
N ASP A 278 19.98 -27.61 3.00
CA ASP A 278 20.49 -26.57 3.90
C ASP A 278 19.41 -26.11 4.91
N SER A 279 18.15 -26.11 4.53
CA SER A 279 17.03 -25.79 5.41
C SER A 279 16.76 -26.87 6.48
N SER A 280 17.19 -28.11 6.26
CA SER A 280 17.05 -29.20 7.20
C SER A 280 18.21 -29.33 8.22
N ALA A 281 19.30 -28.54 8.05
CA ALA A 281 20.39 -28.45 8.99
C ALA A 281 20.12 -27.35 10.04
N PRO A 282 20.34 -27.61 11.36
CA PRO A 282 20.14 -26.57 12.37
C PRO A 282 21.10 -25.41 12.11
N ARG A 283 20.54 -24.23 11.85
CA ARG A 283 21.29 -22.98 11.59
C ARG A 283 22.16 -22.64 12.80
N LYS A 284 23.45 -23.01 12.75
CA LYS A 284 24.46 -22.40 13.60
C LYS A 284 24.79 -21.04 13.06
N GLY A 285 24.60 -20.01 13.89
CA GLY A 285 24.86 -18.62 13.54
C GLY A 285 26.29 -18.48 12.97
N CYS A 286 26.38 -17.95 11.78
CA CYS A 286 27.64 -17.58 11.14
C CYS A 286 27.59 -16.06 10.89
N GLY A 287 28.49 -15.35 11.58
CA GLY A 287 28.79 -13.96 11.32
C GLY A 287 29.49 -13.79 9.96
N PRO A 288 29.65 -12.55 9.48
CA PRO A 288 30.16 -12.30 8.15
C PRO A 288 31.67 -12.53 8.10
N GLU A 289 32.13 -13.64 7.55
CA GLU A 289 33.52 -13.82 7.15
C GLU A 289 33.61 -13.97 5.64
N THR A 290 34.14 -12.94 5.05
CA THR A 290 34.70 -12.92 3.70
C THR A 290 35.87 -13.88 3.60
N HIS A 291 35.68 -15.01 2.94
CA HIS A 291 36.79 -15.72 2.33
C HIS A 291 36.37 -16.45 1.06
N LEU A 292 36.82 -15.94 -0.07
CA LEU A 292 36.95 -16.69 -1.32
C LEU A 292 37.80 -17.93 -1.06
N GLY A 293 37.19 -19.09 -1.10
CA GLY A 293 37.83 -20.39 -1.10
C GLY A 293 37.28 -21.23 -2.24
N ARG A 294 37.96 -21.12 -3.39
CA ARG A 294 37.77 -21.96 -4.56
C ARG A 294 38.02 -23.41 -4.14
N LYS A 295 37.01 -24.26 -4.18
CA LYS A 295 37.22 -25.71 -4.11
C LYS A 295 37.26 -26.27 -5.52
N ASP A 296 38.44 -26.64 -5.94
CA ASP A 296 38.67 -27.52 -7.09
C ASP A 296 37.98 -28.88 -6.84
N ALA A 297 36.93 -29.15 -7.57
CA ALA A 297 36.34 -30.48 -7.63
C ALA A 297 37.05 -31.28 -8.71
N GLY A 298 38.01 -32.03 -8.31
CA GLY A 298 38.64 -33.06 -9.13
C GLY A 298 37.96 -34.41 -8.97
N SER A 299 37.78 -35.04 -10.11
CA SER A 299 37.85 -36.48 -10.35
C SER A 299 36.65 -37.37 -10.00
N SER A 300 36.05 -37.81 -11.08
CA SER A 300 35.65 -39.20 -11.43
C SER A 300 34.73 -39.99 -10.53
N SER A 301 33.61 -40.36 -11.10
CA SER A 301 33.25 -41.78 -11.19
C SER A 301 32.29 -42.03 -12.34
N ASP A 302 32.66 -42.98 -13.15
CA ASP A 302 31.92 -43.57 -14.27
C ASP A 302 30.55 -44.07 -13.78
N ALA A 303 29.50 -43.73 -14.51
CA ALA A 303 28.25 -44.45 -14.45
C ALA A 303 27.75 -44.64 -15.92
N GLU A 304 27.68 -45.88 -16.25
CA GLU A 304 27.30 -46.42 -17.54
C GLU A 304 25.98 -45.92 -18.03
N VAL A 305 25.97 -45.56 -19.32
CA VAL A 305 24.77 -45.22 -20.09
C VAL A 305 24.15 -46.49 -20.60
N ASP A 306 23.01 -46.85 -20.10
CA ASP A 306 22.19 -47.92 -20.67
C ASP A 306 21.29 -47.30 -21.75
N THR A 307 21.63 -47.66 -22.99
CA THR A 307 20.88 -47.31 -24.19
C THR A 307 19.81 -48.38 -24.43
N ASN A 308 18.55 -48.01 -24.33
CA ASN A 308 17.49 -48.70 -25.06
C ASN A 308 16.37 -47.76 -25.46
N SER A 309 16.33 -47.48 -26.77
CA SER A 309 15.15 -46.99 -27.49
C SER A 309 14.07 -48.07 -27.60
N PRO A 310 12.80 -47.75 -27.89
CA PRO A 310 12.48 -47.57 -29.28
C PRO A 310 11.55 -46.40 -29.63
N ALA A 311 11.74 -45.96 -30.85
CA ALA A 311 10.90 -45.05 -31.59
C ALA A 311 9.47 -45.58 -31.79
N SER A 312 8.52 -44.67 -31.81
CA SER A 312 7.30 -44.84 -32.64
C SER A 312 6.93 -43.48 -33.22
N GLU A 313 7.08 -43.44 -34.52
CA GLU A 313 6.43 -42.49 -35.43
C GLU A 313 4.91 -42.65 -35.38
N GLN A 314 4.22 -41.55 -35.48
CA GLN A 314 2.89 -41.36 -36.12
C GLN A 314 2.38 -40.00 -35.64
N ASP A 315 1.77 -39.16 -36.33
CA ASP A 315 1.24 -39.01 -37.68
C ASP A 315 0.78 -37.55 -37.81
N SER A 316 0.90 -37.03 -39.01
CA SER A 316 0.48 -35.69 -39.38
C SER A 316 -1.03 -35.49 -39.26
N GLY A 317 -1.44 -34.51 -38.48
CA GLY A 317 -2.79 -33.97 -38.48
C GLY A 317 -2.75 -32.46 -38.64
N ILE A 318 -3.07 -32.00 -39.84
CA ILE A 318 -3.40 -30.61 -40.14
C ILE A 318 -4.69 -30.29 -39.40
N LEU A 319 -4.66 -29.32 -38.53
CA LEU A 319 -5.86 -28.68 -38.01
C LEU A 319 -5.73 -27.16 -38.17
N GLU A 320 -6.81 -26.64 -38.68
CA GLU A 320 -7.08 -25.26 -39.08
C GLU A 320 -6.87 -24.28 -37.96
N GLU A 321 -6.30 -23.11 -38.30
CA GLU A 321 -6.14 -21.97 -37.43
C GLU A 321 -7.51 -21.36 -37.16
N ASP A 322 -8.00 -21.50 -35.94
CA ASP A 322 -9.02 -20.62 -35.35
C ASP A 322 -8.28 -19.54 -34.57
N ASP A 323 -8.35 -18.31 -35.07
CA ASP A 323 -7.88 -17.08 -34.45
C ASP A 323 -8.79 -16.68 -33.28
N ASP A 324 -8.72 -17.39 -32.18
CA ASP A 324 -9.17 -16.91 -30.88
C ASP A 324 -7.97 -16.40 -30.11
N VAL A 325 -7.80 -15.07 -30.08
CA VAL A 325 -6.85 -14.37 -29.22
C VAL A 325 -7.36 -14.50 -27.79
N GLU A 326 -7.15 -15.65 -27.18
CA GLU A 326 -7.14 -15.77 -25.73
C GLU A 326 -5.97 -14.91 -25.22
N GLU A 327 -6.26 -13.91 -24.39
CA GLU A 327 -5.28 -13.28 -23.52
C GLU A 327 -4.67 -14.40 -22.67
N GLU A 328 -3.53 -14.96 -23.10
CA GLU A 328 -2.75 -15.87 -22.28
C GLU A 328 -2.36 -15.14 -21.00
N HIS A 329 -3.12 -15.38 -19.95
CA HIS A 329 -2.68 -15.08 -18.59
C HIS A 329 -1.31 -15.72 -18.42
N GLU A 330 -0.29 -14.89 -18.23
CA GLU A 330 1.07 -15.35 -18.02
C GLU A 330 1.10 -16.32 -16.83
N THR A 331 1.21 -17.58 -17.14
CA THR A 331 1.19 -18.63 -16.14
C THR A 331 2.56 -18.74 -15.48
N LEU A 332 2.62 -19.18 -14.24
CA LEU A 332 3.87 -19.46 -13.52
C LEU A 332 4.79 -20.40 -14.34
N GLU A 333 4.20 -21.29 -15.16
CA GLU A 333 4.94 -22.18 -16.05
C GLU A 333 5.67 -21.42 -17.16
N GLY A 334 5.09 -20.34 -17.69
CA GLY A 334 5.76 -19.45 -18.65
C GLY A 334 7.03 -18.85 -18.05
N TYR A 335 6.97 -18.37 -16.80
CA TYR A 335 8.15 -17.86 -16.10
C TYR A 335 9.20 -18.96 -15.83
N LYS A 336 8.77 -20.14 -15.41
CA LYS A 336 9.68 -21.30 -15.23
C LYS A 336 10.43 -21.63 -16.50
N LYS A 337 9.71 -21.74 -17.62
CA LYS A 337 10.29 -21.99 -18.92
C LYS A 337 11.27 -20.90 -19.32
N TYR A 338 10.89 -19.65 -19.16
CA TYR A 338 11.75 -18.49 -19.44
C TYR A 338 13.04 -18.50 -18.62
N PHE A 339 12.96 -18.70 -17.32
CA PHE A 339 14.15 -18.76 -16.46
C PHE A 339 15.01 -19.99 -16.75
N ASN A 340 14.40 -21.15 -16.99
CA ASN A 340 15.15 -22.35 -17.42
C ASN A 340 15.96 -22.09 -18.68
N GLN A 341 15.38 -21.41 -19.68
CA GLN A 341 16.08 -21.07 -20.92
C GLN A 341 17.26 -20.13 -20.67
N ILE A 342 17.08 -19.12 -19.83
CA ILE A 342 18.16 -18.16 -19.47
C ILE A 342 19.26 -18.88 -18.69
N VAL A 343 18.91 -19.61 -17.65
CA VAL A 343 19.90 -20.37 -16.84
C VAL A 343 20.66 -21.33 -17.73
N GLY A 344 19.96 -22.11 -18.56
CA GLY A 344 20.61 -23.07 -19.46
C GLY A 344 21.55 -22.40 -20.46
N PHE A 345 21.19 -21.22 -20.96
CA PHE A 345 22.06 -20.42 -21.82
C PHE A 345 23.34 -20.02 -21.08
N PHE A 346 23.23 -19.41 -19.89
CA PHE A 346 24.39 -18.94 -19.13
C PHE A 346 25.26 -20.07 -18.60
N VAL A 347 24.67 -21.23 -18.24
CA VAL A 347 25.42 -22.44 -17.85
C VAL A 347 26.22 -23.00 -19.03
N VAL A 348 25.65 -23.02 -20.23
CA VAL A 348 26.37 -23.45 -21.44
C VAL A 348 27.48 -22.47 -21.79
N GLU A 349 27.23 -21.16 -21.69
CA GLU A 349 28.26 -20.14 -21.94
C GLU A 349 29.39 -20.19 -20.92
N ASP A 350 29.09 -20.45 -19.66
CA ASP A 350 30.09 -20.65 -18.61
C ASP A 350 30.94 -21.90 -18.91
N HIS A 351 30.31 -22.98 -19.34
CA HIS A 351 31.03 -24.18 -19.78
C HIS A 351 31.93 -23.90 -20.98
N ILE A 352 31.45 -23.15 -21.99
CA ILE A 352 32.25 -22.73 -23.16
C ILE A 352 33.42 -21.84 -22.72
N LEU A 353 33.21 -20.90 -21.84
CA LEU A 353 34.24 -20.03 -21.28
C LEU A 353 35.39 -20.83 -20.67
N HIS A 354 35.08 -21.91 -19.92
CA HIS A 354 36.07 -22.73 -19.25
C HIS A 354 36.71 -23.80 -20.12
N THR A 355 36.02 -24.26 -21.18
CA THR A 355 36.50 -25.35 -22.06
C THR A 355 37.16 -24.88 -23.33
N THR A 356 36.89 -23.66 -23.82
CA THR A 356 37.40 -23.14 -25.08
C THR A 356 38.27 -21.91 -24.84
N GLN A 357 39.56 -21.96 -25.25
CA GLN A 357 40.46 -20.81 -25.09
C GLN A 357 40.16 -19.72 -26.12
N GLY A 358 39.74 -18.54 -25.68
CA GLY A 358 39.64 -17.33 -26.49
C GLY A 358 38.40 -17.21 -27.38
N LEU A 359 37.42 -18.10 -27.28
CA LEU A 359 36.15 -18.01 -28.02
C LEU A 359 35.20 -17.03 -27.33
N VAL A 360 35.13 -17.09 -26.02
CA VAL A 360 34.35 -16.21 -25.13
C VAL A 360 35.31 -15.69 -24.05
N ASN A 361 35.17 -14.46 -23.63
CA ASN A 361 35.95 -13.88 -22.54
C ASN A 361 35.03 -13.39 -21.39
N ASN A 362 35.58 -13.29 -20.19
CA ASN A 362 34.83 -12.88 -19.00
C ASN A 362 34.16 -11.51 -19.18
N ALA A 363 34.86 -10.54 -19.77
CA ALA A 363 34.30 -9.19 -19.98
C ALA A 363 33.06 -9.20 -20.87
N TYR A 364 33.06 -10.05 -21.92
CA TYR A 364 31.89 -10.23 -22.77
C TYR A 364 30.73 -10.89 -22.01
N MET A 365 31.02 -11.88 -21.17
CA MET A 365 30.00 -12.54 -20.35
C MET A 365 29.40 -11.60 -19.31
N GLU A 366 30.21 -10.78 -18.68
CA GLU A 366 29.75 -9.76 -17.73
C GLU A 366 28.85 -8.71 -18.41
N GLU A 367 29.25 -8.21 -19.59
CA GLU A 367 28.44 -7.27 -20.37
C GLU A 367 27.10 -7.91 -20.82
N LEU A 368 27.17 -9.15 -21.28
CA LEU A 368 25.97 -9.90 -21.72
C LEU A 368 25.04 -10.15 -20.55
N TRP A 369 25.58 -10.53 -19.40
CA TRP A 369 24.79 -10.72 -18.18
C TRP A 369 24.16 -9.41 -17.72
N ALA A 370 24.92 -8.31 -17.67
CA ALA A 370 24.39 -7.01 -17.27
C ALA A 370 23.22 -6.56 -18.17
N MET A 371 23.33 -6.79 -19.49
CA MET A 371 22.24 -6.51 -20.42
C MET A 371 21.03 -7.42 -20.18
N ALA A 372 21.25 -8.72 -20.02
CA ALA A 372 20.19 -9.69 -19.76
C ALA A 372 19.47 -9.35 -18.43
N LEU A 373 20.22 -9.12 -17.38
CA LEU A 373 19.72 -8.77 -16.06
C LEU A 373 18.86 -7.50 -16.10
N SER A 374 19.32 -6.46 -16.78
CA SER A 374 18.55 -5.21 -16.95
C SER A 374 17.20 -5.46 -17.63
N LYS A 375 17.15 -6.37 -18.61
CA LYS A 375 15.91 -6.73 -19.31
C LYS A 375 14.99 -7.58 -18.44
N ILE A 376 15.54 -8.57 -17.77
CA ILE A 376 14.79 -9.42 -16.82
C ILE A 376 14.13 -8.56 -15.76
N ILE A 377 14.89 -7.64 -15.15
CA ILE A 377 14.38 -6.71 -14.14
C ILE A 377 13.26 -5.83 -14.70
N ALA A 378 13.43 -5.28 -15.92
CA ALA A 378 12.40 -4.45 -16.53
C ALA A 378 11.10 -5.21 -16.80
N VAL A 379 11.19 -6.44 -17.30
CA VAL A 379 10.04 -7.31 -17.54
C VAL A 379 9.35 -7.67 -16.24
N LEU A 380 10.11 -8.18 -15.26
CA LEU A 380 9.56 -8.59 -13.97
C LEU A 380 8.91 -7.43 -13.20
N ARG A 381 9.50 -6.23 -13.26
CA ARG A 381 8.93 -5.02 -12.66
C ARG A 381 7.60 -4.64 -13.29
N THR A 382 7.52 -4.74 -14.61
CA THR A 382 6.29 -4.45 -15.34
C THR A 382 5.20 -5.45 -14.97
N HIS A 383 5.50 -6.74 -15.03
CA HIS A 383 4.52 -7.80 -14.81
C HIS A 383 4.06 -7.88 -13.34
N SER A 384 4.99 -7.74 -12.38
CA SER A 384 4.64 -7.75 -10.96
C SER A 384 3.65 -6.62 -10.60
N SER A 385 3.74 -5.47 -11.27
CA SER A 385 2.84 -4.34 -11.00
C SER A 385 1.38 -4.58 -11.41
N TYR A 386 1.11 -5.53 -12.28
CA TYR A 386 -0.25 -5.90 -12.70
C TYR A 386 -0.82 -7.11 -11.96
N SER A 387 0.01 -7.88 -11.24
CA SER A 387 -0.45 -9.06 -10.53
C SER A 387 -1.34 -8.69 -9.34
N THR A 388 -2.51 -9.30 -9.26
CA THR A 388 -3.49 -9.13 -8.17
C THR A 388 -3.62 -10.35 -7.26
N ASP A 389 -3.05 -11.50 -7.67
CA ASP A 389 -3.06 -12.71 -6.86
C ASP A 389 -1.80 -12.80 -5.99
N PRO A 390 -1.94 -12.76 -4.65
CA PRO A 390 -0.80 -12.84 -3.75
C PRO A 390 -0.07 -14.19 -3.82
N ASN A 391 -0.75 -15.30 -4.17
CA ASN A 391 -0.11 -16.60 -4.28
C ASN A 391 0.83 -16.65 -5.50
N LEU A 392 0.36 -16.13 -6.63
CA LEU A 392 1.17 -16.03 -7.84
C LEU A 392 2.42 -15.16 -7.62
N VAL A 393 2.29 -14.04 -6.89
CA VAL A 393 3.44 -13.17 -6.57
C VAL A 393 4.43 -13.89 -5.66
N LEU A 394 3.95 -14.67 -4.69
CA LEU A 394 4.80 -15.46 -3.80
C LEU A 394 5.53 -16.57 -4.55
N ASP A 395 4.84 -17.29 -5.45
CA ASP A 395 5.43 -18.34 -6.26
C ASP A 395 6.46 -17.78 -7.24
N LEU A 396 6.17 -16.62 -7.82
CA LEU A 396 7.12 -15.89 -8.68
C LEU A 396 8.36 -15.47 -7.87
N LYS A 397 8.18 -14.93 -6.66
CA LYS A 397 9.30 -14.63 -5.74
C LYS A 397 10.18 -15.85 -5.50
N ASN A 398 9.57 -17.00 -5.16
CA ASN A 398 10.32 -18.23 -4.91
C ASN A 398 11.10 -18.68 -6.15
N LEU A 399 10.49 -18.55 -7.32
CA LEU A 399 11.12 -18.88 -8.58
C LEU A 399 12.29 -17.94 -8.91
N ILE A 400 12.15 -16.62 -8.65
CA ILE A 400 13.23 -15.64 -8.84
C ILE A 400 14.40 -15.92 -7.88
N VAL A 401 14.12 -16.32 -6.66
CA VAL A 401 15.16 -16.67 -5.68
C VAL A 401 15.95 -17.91 -6.15
N ILE A 402 15.26 -18.98 -6.60
CA ILE A 402 15.93 -20.17 -7.15
C ILE A 402 16.76 -19.81 -8.38
N PHE A 403 16.23 -18.97 -9.25
CA PHE A 403 16.93 -18.44 -10.42
C PHE A 403 18.20 -17.68 -10.05
N ALA A 404 18.09 -16.76 -9.08
CA ALA A 404 19.22 -15.98 -8.58
C ALA A 404 20.29 -16.88 -7.96
N ASP A 405 19.92 -17.79 -7.04
CA ASP A 405 20.86 -18.70 -6.39
C ASP A 405 21.57 -19.62 -7.40
N THR A 406 20.83 -20.09 -8.40
CA THR A 406 21.42 -20.92 -9.46
C THR A 406 22.53 -20.16 -10.19
N LEU A 407 22.24 -18.92 -10.63
CA LEU A 407 23.22 -18.12 -11.37
C LEU A 407 24.37 -17.61 -10.49
N GLN A 408 24.09 -17.32 -9.22
CA GLN A 408 25.13 -16.98 -8.25
C GLN A 408 26.11 -18.14 -8.06
N GLY A 409 25.62 -19.38 -8.07
CA GLY A 409 26.46 -20.58 -8.05
C GLY A 409 27.45 -20.69 -9.20
N TYR A 410 27.12 -20.09 -10.36
CA TYR A 410 28.02 -19.95 -11.52
C TYR A 410 28.83 -18.64 -11.52
N GLY A 411 28.73 -17.81 -10.46
CA GLY A 411 29.55 -16.61 -10.28
C GLY A 411 28.96 -15.33 -10.88
N TYR A 412 27.71 -15.34 -11.33
CA TYR A 412 27.05 -14.14 -11.84
C TYR A 412 26.56 -13.24 -10.70
N LEU A 413 26.63 -11.91 -10.90
CA LEU A 413 26.18 -10.93 -9.94
C LEU A 413 24.65 -10.80 -10.01
N VAL A 414 23.96 -11.16 -8.90
CA VAL A 414 22.50 -11.21 -8.82
C VAL A 414 21.87 -10.22 -7.85
N ASN A 415 22.66 -9.35 -7.22
CA ASN A 415 22.21 -8.43 -6.17
C ASN A 415 20.98 -7.60 -6.60
N GLN A 416 20.96 -7.13 -7.86
CA GLN A 416 19.85 -6.37 -8.40
C GLN A 416 18.52 -7.14 -8.47
N LEU A 417 18.56 -8.49 -8.50
CA LEU A 417 17.34 -9.31 -8.40
C LEU A 417 16.78 -9.29 -6.99
N PHE A 418 17.63 -9.29 -5.97
CA PHE A 418 17.17 -9.17 -4.58
C PHE A 418 16.64 -7.74 -4.31
N ASP A 419 17.27 -6.71 -4.88
CA ASP A 419 16.72 -5.34 -4.81
C ASP A 419 15.33 -5.27 -5.46
N LEU A 420 15.14 -5.90 -6.62
CA LEU A 420 13.84 -6.02 -7.26
C LEU A 420 12.83 -6.79 -6.39
N LEU A 421 13.26 -7.85 -5.71
CA LEU A 421 12.36 -8.60 -4.82
C LEU A 421 11.89 -7.76 -3.64
N LEU A 422 12.70 -6.80 -3.16
CA LEU A 422 12.26 -5.85 -2.15
C LEU A 422 11.21 -4.86 -2.71
N GLU A 423 11.32 -4.45 -3.96
CA GLU A 423 10.28 -3.65 -4.64
C GLU A 423 8.97 -4.45 -4.81
N ILE A 424 9.08 -5.72 -5.26
CA ILE A 424 7.93 -6.62 -5.43
C ILE A 424 7.27 -6.93 -4.08
N ARG A 425 8.02 -7.00 -3.00
CA ARG A 425 7.50 -7.16 -1.64
C ARG A 425 6.54 -6.03 -1.28
N ASP A 426 6.88 -4.80 -1.60
CA ASP A 426 6.01 -3.66 -1.28
C ASP A 426 4.70 -3.73 -2.08
N GLN A 427 4.78 -4.15 -3.34
CA GLN A 427 3.59 -4.43 -4.16
C GLN A 427 2.76 -5.59 -3.60
N TYR A 428 3.41 -6.67 -3.18
CA TYR A 428 2.78 -7.81 -2.52
C TYR A 428 2.03 -7.39 -1.26
N CYS A 429 2.65 -6.55 -0.42
CA CYS A 429 2.01 -6.00 0.76
C CYS A 429 0.74 -5.21 0.38
N GLU A 430 0.77 -4.39 -0.66
CA GLU A 430 -0.42 -3.66 -1.13
C GLU A 430 -1.53 -4.59 -1.64
N VAL A 431 -1.18 -5.69 -2.32
CA VAL A 431 -2.14 -6.72 -2.74
C VAL A 431 -2.76 -7.40 -1.52
N LEU A 432 -1.93 -7.77 -0.54
CA LEU A 432 -2.41 -8.33 0.73
C LEU A 432 -3.34 -7.35 1.46
N LEU A 433 -2.99 -6.08 1.56
CA LEU A 433 -3.82 -5.06 2.21
C LEU A 433 -5.19 -4.94 1.55
N LYS A 434 -5.27 -5.00 0.21
CA LYS A 434 -6.55 -5.01 -0.53
C LYS A 434 -7.37 -6.25 -0.20
N LYS A 435 -6.74 -7.44 -0.17
CA LYS A 435 -7.39 -8.70 0.21
C LYS A 435 -7.96 -8.63 1.62
N TRP A 436 -7.15 -8.20 2.59
CA TRP A 436 -7.59 -8.11 3.99
C TRP A 436 -8.63 -7.02 4.22
N ALA A 437 -8.63 -5.95 3.41
CA ALA A 437 -9.70 -4.96 3.45
C ALA A 437 -11.07 -5.56 3.08
N ALA A 438 -11.12 -6.53 2.17
CA ALA A 438 -12.34 -7.27 1.86
C ALA A 438 -12.71 -8.24 3.00
N VAL A 439 -11.71 -8.97 3.53
CA VAL A 439 -11.90 -9.92 4.64
C VAL A 439 -12.47 -9.22 5.88
N PHE A 440 -11.90 -8.08 6.29
CA PHE A 440 -12.40 -7.34 7.45
C PHE A 440 -13.82 -6.82 7.24
N ARG A 441 -14.15 -6.32 6.05
CA ARG A 441 -15.52 -5.90 5.75
C ARG A 441 -16.50 -7.07 5.90
N GLN A 442 -16.16 -8.23 5.36
CA GLN A 442 -16.99 -9.42 5.47
C GLN A 442 -17.13 -9.87 6.92
N LEU A 443 -16.03 -9.91 7.69
CA LEU A 443 -16.09 -10.26 9.11
C LEU A 443 -17.02 -9.35 9.92
N PHE A 444 -17.05 -8.06 9.60
CA PHE A 444 -17.95 -7.12 10.24
C PHE A 444 -19.40 -7.25 9.76
N ASP A 445 -19.62 -7.65 8.52
CA ASP A 445 -20.97 -7.87 7.98
C ASP A 445 -21.57 -9.19 8.48
N ASP A 446 -20.74 -10.20 8.74
CA ASP A 446 -21.15 -11.53 9.21
C ASP A 446 -21.30 -11.59 10.75
N ASP A 447 -20.76 -10.62 11.51
CA ASP A 447 -20.82 -10.64 12.95
C ASP A 447 -22.22 -10.23 13.47
N ASN A 448 -22.68 -10.92 14.49
CA ASN A 448 -23.99 -10.65 15.13
C ASN A 448 -23.91 -9.65 16.29
N TYR A 449 -22.71 -9.15 16.61
CA TYR A 449 -22.43 -8.21 17.69
C TYR A 449 -23.01 -8.65 19.04
N THR A 450 -22.96 -9.94 19.33
CA THR A 450 -23.37 -10.51 20.61
C THR A 450 -22.23 -11.23 21.29
N PRO A 451 -22.16 -11.23 22.61
CA PRO A 451 -21.19 -12.02 23.36
C PRO A 451 -21.22 -13.51 22.99
N ILE A 452 -20.05 -14.14 22.93
CA ILE A 452 -19.95 -15.56 22.60
C ILE A 452 -20.47 -16.38 23.77
N LEU A 453 -21.46 -17.24 23.50
CA LEU A 453 -21.95 -18.19 24.48
C LEU A 453 -21.22 -19.53 24.28
N VAL A 454 -20.63 -20.02 25.36
CA VAL A 454 -19.81 -21.24 25.36
C VAL A 454 -20.47 -22.24 26.32
N ASN A 455 -20.84 -23.40 25.79
CA ASN A 455 -21.58 -24.41 26.53
C ASN A 455 -20.70 -25.57 27.07
N SER A 456 -19.45 -25.68 26.54
CA SER A 456 -18.55 -26.77 26.91
C SER A 456 -17.10 -26.27 27.11
N GLN A 457 -16.33 -27.07 27.82
CA GLN A 457 -14.90 -26.81 28.02
C GLN A 457 -14.12 -26.85 26.71
N GLU A 458 -14.53 -27.65 25.73
CA GLU A 458 -13.86 -27.74 24.43
C GLU A 458 -14.09 -26.45 23.62
N GLU A 459 -15.32 -25.93 23.63
CA GLU A 459 -15.63 -24.63 22.98
C GLU A 459 -14.84 -23.50 23.64
N PHE A 460 -14.72 -23.50 24.97
CA PHE A 460 -13.93 -22.51 25.70
C PHE A 460 -12.47 -22.56 25.31
N GLN A 461 -11.87 -23.77 25.26
CA GLN A 461 -10.51 -23.95 24.81
C GLN A 461 -10.30 -23.51 23.36
N ASN A 462 -11.27 -23.77 22.48
CA ASN A 462 -11.17 -23.32 21.09
C ASN A 462 -11.07 -21.79 20.98
N VAL A 463 -11.86 -21.05 21.76
CA VAL A 463 -11.81 -19.59 21.78
C VAL A 463 -10.49 -19.09 22.39
N THR A 464 -10.05 -19.66 23.52
CA THR A 464 -8.81 -19.27 24.20
C THR A 464 -7.57 -19.61 23.39
N ASN A 465 -7.60 -20.64 22.57
CA ASN A 465 -6.52 -20.96 21.63
C ASN A 465 -6.44 -19.95 20.47
N GLN A 466 -7.57 -19.42 20.04
CA GLN A 466 -7.64 -18.42 18.95
C GLN A 466 -7.32 -17.02 19.43
N PHE A 467 -7.69 -16.68 20.67
CA PHE A 467 -7.54 -15.35 21.24
C PHE A 467 -7.01 -15.43 22.68
N PRO A 468 -5.97 -14.67 23.05
CA PRO A 468 -5.36 -14.69 24.38
C PRO A 468 -6.30 -13.99 25.40
N LEU A 469 -7.24 -14.75 25.93
CA LEU A 469 -8.16 -14.30 26.97
C LEU A 469 -7.59 -14.73 28.32
N VAL A 470 -7.22 -13.77 29.17
CA VAL A 470 -6.79 -14.00 30.54
C VAL A 470 -7.82 -13.37 31.46
N ASP A 471 -8.79 -14.14 31.89
CA ASP A 471 -9.81 -13.73 32.86
C ASP A 471 -10.08 -14.86 33.85
N VAL A 472 -9.47 -14.72 35.04
CA VAL A 472 -9.56 -15.73 36.11
C VAL A 472 -11.01 -15.91 36.59
N ALA A 473 -11.80 -14.83 36.61
CA ALA A 473 -13.21 -14.90 37.02
C ALA A 473 -14.04 -15.74 36.04
N LEU A 474 -13.78 -15.58 34.74
CA LEU A 474 -14.46 -16.34 33.70
C LEU A 474 -14.01 -17.82 33.67
N GLU A 475 -12.75 -18.11 34.08
CA GLU A 475 -12.26 -19.49 34.18
C GLU A 475 -12.97 -20.28 35.27
N GLU A 476 -13.32 -19.64 36.40
CA GLU A 476 -13.97 -20.24 37.55
C GLU A 476 -15.50 -20.33 37.37
N GLU A 477 -16.10 -19.66 36.41
CA GLU A 477 -17.53 -19.62 36.19
C GLU A 477 -18.06 -20.97 35.65
N SER A 478 -19.29 -21.30 36.03
CA SER A 478 -19.95 -22.53 35.53
C SER A 478 -20.51 -22.37 34.13
N PHE A 479 -20.55 -23.42 33.32
CA PHE A 479 -21.17 -23.43 32.01
C PHE A 479 -22.70 -23.31 32.09
N PRO A 480 -23.35 -22.58 31.14
CA PRO A 480 -22.78 -21.89 29.97
C PRO A 480 -22.06 -20.61 30.37
N LYS A 481 -20.85 -20.40 29.84
CA LYS A 481 -20.06 -19.19 30.06
C LYS A 481 -20.37 -18.17 28.96
N LYS A 482 -20.42 -16.89 29.35
CA LYS A 482 -20.65 -15.79 28.42
C LYS A 482 -19.37 -14.97 28.28
N ILE A 483 -18.65 -15.18 27.17
CA ILE A 483 -17.45 -14.40 26.85
C ILE A 483 -17.90 -12.99 26.42
N PRO A 484 -17.33 -11.92 26.97
CA PRO A 484 -17.85 -10.56 26.81
C PRO A 484 -17.80 -10.03 25.36
N PHE A 485 -16.90 -10.52 24.53
CA PHE A 485 -16.74 -10.07 23.15
C PHE A 485 -17.47 -10.98 22.14
N SER A 486 -17.71 -10.45 20.94
CA SER A 486 -18.30 -11.20 19.83
C SER A 486 -17.25 -11.94 19.00
N GLN A 487 -17.73 -12.76 18.04
CA GLN A 487 -16.87 -13.62 17.22
C GLN A 487 -15.85 -12.85 16.38
N PHE A 488 -16.11 -11.58 16.07
CA PHE A 488 -15.14 -10.84 15.28
C PHE A 488 -13.78 -10.61 16.01
N VAL A 489 -13.76 -10.61 17.35
CA VAL A 489 -12.51 -10.39 18.12
C VAL A 489 -11.48 -11.48 17.84
N PRO A 490 -11.76 -12.78 18.09
CA PRO A 490 -10.81 -13.83 17.75
C PRO A 490 -10.56 -13.89 16.24
N SER A 491 -11.57 -13.61 15.41
CA SER A 491 -11.40 -13.62 13.96
C SER A 491 -10.45 -12.53 13.48
N ILE A 492 -10.58 -11.29 13.92
CA ILE A 492 -9.65 -10.20 13.58
C ILE A 492 -8.24 -10.54 14.06
N PHE A 493 -8.09 -10.99 15.30
CA PHE A 493 -6.80 -11.35 15.86
C PHE A 493 -6.11 -12.44 15.02
N ALA A 494 -6.85 -13.48 14.62
CA ALA A 494 -6.37 -14.53 13.75
C ALA A 494 -6.00 -14.00 12.35
N GLN A 495 -6.78 -13.08 11.78
CA GLN A 495 -6.49 -12.49 10.48
C GLN A 495 -5.26 -11.58 10.49
N VAL A 496 -5.05 -10.82 11.56
CA VAL A 496 -3.82 -10.02 11.72
C VAL A 496 -2.60 -10.94 11.80
N LYS A 497 -2.68 -12.05 12.54
CA LYS A 497 -1.63 -13.08 12.58
C LYS A 497 -1.41 -13.72 11.21
N ALA A 498 -2.46 -14.07 10.49
CA ALA A 498 -2.37 -14.65 9.16
C ALA A 498 -1.72 -13.67 8.15
N PHE A 499 -2.04 -12.40 8.23
CA PHE A 499 -1.39 -11.36 7.41
C PHE A 499 0.11 -11.25 7.71
N THR A 500 0.49 -11.19 8.99
CA THR A 500 1.91 -11.12 9.38
C THR A 500 2.68 -12.35 8.93
N GLN A 501 2.09 -13.54 9.03
CA GLN A 501 2.66 -14.77 8.50
C GLN A 501 2.81 -14.75 6.97
N ALA A 502 1.82 -14.20 6.25
CA ALA A 502 1.91 -14.05 4.80
C ALA A 502 3.05 -13.10 4.40
N CYS A 503 3.22 -11.99 5.14
CA CYS A 503 4.35 -11.08 4.95
C CYS A 503 5.69 -11.75 5.26
N LEU A 504 5.76 -12.57 6.32
CA LEU A 504 6.95 -13.33 6.67
C LEU A 504 7.36 -14.30 5.56
N LYS A 505 6.41 -15.06 5.01
CA LYS A 505 6.67 -15.99 3.89
C LYS A 505 7.32 -15.32 2.69
N PHE A 506 6.94 -14.08 2.39
CA PHE A 506 7.59 -13.35 1.32
C PHE A 506 9.04 -12.95 1.69
N SER A 507 9.28 -12.64 2.96
CA SER A 507 10.59 -12.21 3.46
C SER A 507 11.59 -13.36 3.64
N GLU A 508 11.12 -14.60 3.64
CA GLU A 508 11.97 -15.78 3.66
C GLU A 508 12.92 -15.80 2.46
N ASP A 509 14.16 -16.22 2.67
CA ASP A 509 15.19 -16.39 1.64
C ASP A 509 15.63 -15.11 0.89
N LEU A 510 15.34 -13.93 1.42
CA LEU A 510 15.82 -12.66 0.85
C LEU A 510 17.17 -12.20 1.41
N HIS A 511 17.88 -13.08 2.13
CA HIS A 511 19.18 -12.80 2.79
C HIS A 511 19.13 -11.61 3.77
N LEU A 512 17.98 -11.37 4.38
CA LEU A 512 17.77 -10.33 5.37
C LEU A 512 18.06 -10.85 6.78
N SER A 513 18.53 -9.97 7.65
CA SER A 513 18.68 -10.28 9.08
C SER A 513 17.31 -10.37 9.77
N SER A 514 17.25 -11.13 10.87
CA SER A 514 16.00 -11.23 11.67
C SER A 514 15.47 -9.86 12.12
N THR A 515 16.37 -8.91 12.40
CA THR A 515 15.98 -7.55 12.81
C THR A 515 15.39 -6.73 11.65
N GLU A 516 15.91 -6.90 10.43
CA GLU A 516 15.34 -6.28 9.22
C GLU A 516 13.97 -6.87 8.90
N ILE A 517 13.83 -8.19 9.01
CA ILE A 517 12.55 -8.88 8.82
C ILE A 517 11.54 -8.42 9.87
N ASP A 518 11.92 -8.32 11.14
CA ASP A 518 11.06 -7.82 12.22
C ASP A 518 10.56 -6.40 11.94
N ASP A 519 11.48 -5.50 11.59
CA ASP A 519 11.14 -4.10 11.26
C ASP A 519 10.19 -3.99 10.05
N MET A 520 10.44 -4.80 9.00
CA MET A 520 9.57 -4.85 7.82
C MET A 520 8.16 -5.38 8.15
N ILE A 521 8.08 -6.47 8.91
CA ILE A 521 6.79 -7.07 9.29
C ILE A 521 6.01 -6.11 10.17
N ARG A 522 6.65 -5.43 11.13
CA ARG A 522 5.99 -4.41 11.96
C ARG A 522 5.48 -3.24 11.13
N LYS A 523 6.25 -2.78 10.14
CA LYS A 523 5.80 -1.73 9.19
C LYS A 523 4.56 -2.18 8.40
N SER A 524 4.60 -3.40 7.85
CA SER A 524 3.46 -3.96 7.11
C SER A 524 2.23 -4.16 8.00
N ALA A 525 2.42 -4.68 9.23
CA ALA A 525 1.35 -4.82 10.21
C ALA A 525 0.77 -3.46 10.61
N ASN A 526 1.60 -2.44 10.75
CA ASN A 526 1.13 -1.07 11.01
C ASN A 526 0.27 -0.52 9.86
N LEU A 527 0.64 -0.80 8.60
CA LEU A 527 -0.20 -0.42 7.45
C LEU A 527 -1.56 -1.14 7.50
N LEU A 528 -1.57 -2.43 7.85
CA LEU A 528 -2.82 -3.16 8.03
C LEU A 528 -3.69 -2.54 9.14
N LEU A 529 -3.10 -2.29 10.30
CA LEU A 529 -3.82 -1.77 11.47
C LEU A 529 -4.31 -0.34 11.27
N THR A 530 -3.42 0.56 10.81
CA THR A 530 -3.72 1.99 10.77
C THR A 530 -4.46 2.42 9.51
N ARG A 531 -4.24 1.76 8.38
CA ARG A 531 -4.86 2.13 7.10
C ARG A 531 -6.09 1.28 6.79
N VAL A 532 -5.97 -0.05 6.91
CA VAL A 532 -7.03 -0.96 6.48
C VAL A 532 -8.05 -1.19 7.59
N LEU A 533 -7.60 -1.70 8.73
CA LEU A 533 -8.48 -2.04 9.85
C LEU A 533 -9.12 -0.79 10.46
N SER A 534 -8.35 0.28 10.65
CA SER A 534 -8.89 1.56 11.14
C SER A 534 -9.99 2.10 10.23
N SER A 535 -9.75 2.11 8.91
CA SER A 535 -10.75 2.55 7.93
C SER A 535 -12.00 1.65 7.92
N ALA A 536 -11.81 0.34 8.04
CA ALA A 536 -12.92 -0.61 8.08
C ALA A 536 -13.75 -0.46 9.37
N LEU A 537 -13.12 -0.28 10.53
CA LEU A 537 -13.79 -0.01 11.80
C LEU A 537 -14.55 1.32 11.76
N GLN A 538 -13.94 2.38 11.27
CA GLN A 538 -14.62 3.67 11.13
C GLN A 538 -15.81 3.60 10.17
N SER A 539 -15.65 2.87 9.07
CA SER A 539 -16.75 2.64 8.13
C SER A 539 -17.88 1.84 8.77
N LEU A 540 -17.56 0.81 9.56
CA LEU A 540 -18.54 0.02 10.32
C LEU A 540 -19.33 0.90 11.29
N ILE A 541 -18.65 1.64 12.15
CA ILE A 541 -19.24 2.46 13.20
C ILE A 541 -20.22 3.48 12.62
N ARG A 542 -19.92 4.04 11.47
CA ARG A 542 -20.75 5.05 10.79
C ARG A 542 -21.88 4.48 9.93
N LYS A 543 -22.02 3.16 9.85
CA LYS A 543 -23.16 2.56 9.13
C LYS A 543 -24.49 2.95 9.79
N THR A 544 -25.46 3.30 8.98
CA THR A 544 -26.78 3.76 9.46
C THR A 544 -27.55 2.69 10.21
N HIS A 545 -27.39 1.42 9.83
CA HIS A 545 -28.09 0.28 10.44
C HIS A 545 -27.46 -0.22 11.74
N ILE A 546 -26.26 0.22 12.10
CA ILE A 546 -25.65 -0.14 13.39
C ILE A 546 -26.38 0.61 14.49
N GLY A 547 -26.99 -0.12 15.42
CA GLY A 547 -27.72 0.41 16.55
C GLY A 547 -26.84 0.72 17.76
N LEU A 548 -27.48 1.14 18.86
CA LEU A 548 -26.79 1.45 20.11
C LEU A 548 -26.19 0.20 20.76
N THR A 549 -26.87 -0.94 20.69
CA THR A 549 -26.42 -2.21 21.25
C THR A 549 -25.19 -2.75 20.54
N GLU A 550 -25.16 -2.64 19.21
CA GLU A 550 -24.03 -3.04 18.40
C GLU A 550 -22.82 -2.12 18.65
N LEU A 551 -23.04 -0.82 18.80
CA LEU A 551 -21.96 0.13 19.15
C LEU A 551 -21.35 -0.19 20.53
N VAL A 552 -22.18 -0.54 21.53
CA VAL A 552 -21.70 -1.01 22.83
C VAL A 552 -20.82 -2.24 22.66
N GLN A 553 -21.28 -3.23 21.88
CA GLN A 553 -20.48 -4.43 21.65
C GLN A 553 -19.17 -4.12 20.88
N ILE A 554 -19.19 -3.20 19.92
CA ILE A 554 -17.98 -2.74 19.22
C ILE A 554 -16.99 -2.10 20.18
N ILE A 555 -17.43 -1.29 21.15
CA ILE A 555 -16.58 -0.71 22.19
C ILE A 555 -15.94 -1.81 23.05
N ILE A 556 -16.71 -2.80 23.46
CA ILE A 556 -16.21 -3.94 24.22
C ILE A 556 -15.17 -4.69 23.39
N ASN A 557 -15.52 -5.04 22.17
CA ASN A 557 -14.66 -5.79 21.24
C ASN A 557 -13.32 -5.06 20.99
N THR A 558 -13.37 -3.75 20.72
CA THR A 558 -12.16 -2.96 20.50
C THR A 558 -11.29 -2.82 21.77
N THR A 559 -11.91 -2.87 22.95
CA THR A 559 -11.18 -2.89 24.23
C THR A 559 -10.37 -4.20 24.37
N TYR A 560 -10.97 -5.35 24.06
CA TYR A 560 -10.24 -6.63 24.10
C TYR A 560 -9.17 -6.72 23.03
N LEU A 561 -9.41 -6.20 21.84
CA LEU A 561 -8.40 -6.12 20.79
C LEU A 561 -7.24 -5.19 21.18
N GLU A 562 -7.52 -4.07 21.84
CA GLU A 562 -6.48 -3.19 22.38
C GLU A 562 -5.57 -3.92 23.39
N GLN A 563 -6.18 -4.66 24.32
CA GLN A 563 -5.45 -5.45 25.31
C GLN A 563 -4.60 -6.54 24.67
N SER A 564 -5.09 -7.15 23.58
CA SER A 564 -4.38 -8.19 22.85
C SER A 564 -3.19 -7.71 22.02
N CYS A 565 -3.03 -6.40 21.81
CA CYS A 565 -1.92 -5.85 21.01
C CYS A 565 -0.54 -6.26 21.53
N LYS A 566 -0.40 -6.43 22.84
CA LYS A 566 0.85 -6.93 23.45
C LYS A 566 1.19 -8.35 22.96
N HIS A 567 0.19 -9.22 22.89
CA HIS A 567 0.37 -10.58 22.39
C HIS A 567 0.65 -10.61 20.88
N LEU A 568 0.17 -9.62 20.11
CA LEU A 568 0.56 -9.45 18.72
C LEU A 568 2.04 -9.04 18.59
N GLU A 569 2.52 -8.17 19.46
CA GLU A 569 3.94 -7.79 19.50
C GLU A 569 4.83 -8.98 19.84
N GLU A 570 4.45 -9.74 20.85
CA GLU A 570 5.12 -10.98 21.25
C GLU A 570 5.11 -11.98 20.08
N PHE A 571 3.97 -12.19 19.45
CA PHE A 571 3.84 -13.06 18.28
C PHE A 571 4.75 -12.65 17.12
N VAL A 572 4.84 -11.37 16.79
CA VAL A 572 5.75 -10.90 15.73
C VAL A 572 7.20 -11.19 16.10
N THR A 573 7.58 -10.91 17.34
CA THR A 573 8.94 -11.19 17.85
C THR A 573 9.29 -12.68 17.77
N ASP A 574 8.33 -13.53 18.13
CA ASP A 574 8.50 -15.00 18.10
C ASP A 574 8.70 -15.53 16.67
N ILE A 575 7.84 -15.11 15.73
CA ILE A 575 7.92 -15.59 14.33
C ILE A 575 9.16 -15.06 13.59
N THR A 576 9.70 -13.93 14.01
CA THR A 576 10.91 -13.33 13.41
C THR A 576 12.20 -13.81 14.08
N ASN A 577 12.11 -14.60 15.15
CA ASN A 577 13.25 -15.10 15.93
C ASN A 577 14.18 -13.97 16.41
N VAL A 578 13.64 -12.83 16.77
CA VAL A 578 14.39 -11.72 17.37
C VAL A 578 14.48 -11.92 18.88
N SER A 579 15.63 -11.61 19.46
CA SER A 579 15.79 -11.71 20.92
C SER A 579 14.82 -10.78 21.64
N PRO A 580 14.13 -11.22 22.71
CA PRO A 580 13.21 -10.38 23.50
C PRO A 580 13.86 -9.14 24.11
N GLU A 581 15.19 -9.13 24.25
CA GLU A 581 15.97 -8.01 24.75
C GLU A 581 16.28 -6.94 23.69
N THR A 582 15.96 -7.24 22.42
CA THR A 582 16.25 -6.33 21.30
C THR A 582 15.29 -5.14 21.34
N VAL A 583 15.84 -3.94 21.28
CA VAL A 583 15.04 -2.72 21.14
C VAL A 583 14.51 -2.66 19.70
N HIS A 584 13.22 -2.88 19.53
CA HIS A 584 12.58 -2.77 18.21
C HIS A 584 12.59 -1.32 17.71
N THR A 585 13.02 -1.13 16.46
CA THR A 585 13.02 0.18 15.79
C THR A 585 11.61 0.65 15.48
N THR A 586 10.72 -0.27 15.12
CA THR A 586 9.33 0.01 14.81
C THR A 586 8.41 -0.62 15.86
N LYS A 587 7.54 0.19 16.49
CA LYS A 587 6.48 -0.28 17.40
C LYS A 587 5.19 -0.54 16.63
N LEU A 588 4.33 -1.41 17.16
CA LEU A 588 2.99 -1.61 16.60
C LEU A 588 2.03 -0.51 17.08
N TYR A 589 1.23 0.01 16.15
CA TYR A 589 0.24 1.06 16.42
C TYR A 589 -1.18 0.53 16.63
N GLY A 590 -1.34 -0.77 16.89
CA GLY A 590 -2.65 -1.40 17.12
C GLY A 590 -3.42 -0.75 18.26
N THR A 591 -2.75 -0.48 19.39
CA THR A 591 -3.36 0.18 20.55
C THR A 591 -3.98 1.53 20.21
N SER A 592 -3.31 2.39 19.44
CA SER A 592 -3.87 3.67 19.02
C SER A 592 -5.06 3.47 18.07
N THR A 593 -4.95 2.56 17.11
CA THR A 593 -6.04 2.24 16.18
C THR A 593 -7.33 1.84 16.90
N PHE A 594 -7.22 0.96 17.88
CA PHE A 594 -8.40 0.52 18.63
C PHE A 594 -8.94 1.59 19.59
N LYS A 595 -8.07 2.42 20.17
CA LYS A 595 -8.49 3.61 20.94
C LYS A 595 -9.27 4.60 20.10
N ASP A 596 -8.78 4.91 18.90
CA ASP A 596 -9.42 5.83 17.98
C ASP A 596 -10.78 5.29 17.52
N ALA A 597 -10.85 3.97 17.19
CA ALA A 597 -12.10 3.33 16.85
C ALA A 597 -13.11 3.36 17.99
N ARG A 598 -12.66 3.09 19.23
CA ARG A 598 -13.50 3.19 20.42
C ARG A 598 -14.03 4.60 20.61
N HIS A 599 -13.17 5.61 20.52
CA HIS A 599 -13.57 7.01 20.63
C HIS A 599 -14.60 7.41 19.57
N THR A 600 -14.39 6.97 18.32
CA THR A 600 -15.37 7.18 17.24
C THR A 600 -16.72 6.50 17.55
N ALA A 601 -16.69 5.30 18.11
CA ALA A 601 -17.91 4.58 18.51
C ALA A 601 -18.62 5.27 19.68
N GLU A 602 -17.87 5.83 20.64
CA GLU A 602 -18.42 6.63 21.74
C GLU A 602 -19.11 7.89 21.20
N GLU A 603 -18.48 8.62 20.28
CA GLU A 603 -19.09 9.79 19.64
C GLU A 603 -20.35 9.43 18.85
N GLU A 604 -20.35 8.29 18.16
CA GLU A 604 -21.50 7.83 17.43
C GLU A 604 -22.65 7.39 18.34
N ILE A 605 -22.36 6.81 19.52
CA ILE A 605 -23.37 6.55 20.55
C ILE A 605 -24.05 7.86 20.95
N TYR A 606 -23.30 8.90 21.24
CA TYR A 606 -23.88 10.20 21.63
C TYR A 606 -24.75 10.76 20.50
N THR A 607 -24.29 10.69 19.28
CA THR A 607 -25.01 11.18 18.12
C THR A 607 -26.32 10.42 17.92
N LYS A 608 -26.28 9.07 17.92
CA LYS A 608 -27.47 8.25 17.74
C LYS A 608 -28.43 8.33 18.90
N LEU A 609 -27.91 8.43 20.13
CA LEU A 609 -28.73 8.61 21.32
C LEU A 609 -29.49 9.94 21.26
N ASN A 610 -28.79 11.02 20.93
CA ASN A 610 -29.43 12.34 20.76
C ASN A 610 -30.43 12.33 19.62
N GLN A 611 -30.10 11.71 18.50
CA GLN A 611 -31.04 11.57 17.38
C GLN A 611 -32.30 10.80 17.80
N LYS A 612 -32.16 9.73 18.56
CA LYS A 612 -33.31 8.99 19.07
C LYS A 612 -34.16 9.82 20.05
N ILE A 613 -33.53 10.61 20.93
CA ILE A 613 -34.22 11.57 21.78
C ILE A 613 -35.01 12.56 20.91
N ASP A 614 -34.40 13.12 19.88
CA ASP A 614 -35.05 14.06 18.97
C ASP A 614 -36.24 13.43 18.21
N GLU A 615 -36.11 12.14 17.80
CA GLU A 615 -37.21 11.39 17.18
C GLU A 615 -38.42 11.27 18.11
N PHE A 616 -38.22 10.98 19.40
CA PHE A 616 -39.29 10.95 20.39
C PHE A 616 -39.87 12.37 20.62
N LEU A 617 -39.03 13.37 20.70
CA LEU A 617 -39.46 14.76 20.90
C LEU A 617 -40.22 15.35 19.70
N GLN A 618 -40.01 14.81 18.48
CA GLN A 618 -40.85 15.14 17.32
C GLN A 618 -42.31 14.63 17.46
N LEU A 619 -42.53 13.69 18.35
CA LEU A 619 -43.87 13.19 18.65
C LEU A 619 -44.57 14.05 19.74
N ALA A 620 -43.89 15.03 20.29
CA ALA A 620 -44.44 15.93 21.30
C ALA A 620 -45.54 16.80 20.69
N ASP A 621 -46.77 16.55 21.09
CA ASP A 621 -47.93 17.32 20.69
C ASP A 621 -48.54 17.98 21.93
N TYR A 622 -47.97 19.15 22.29
CA TYR A 622 -48.44 19.93 23.44
C TYR A 622 -49.59 20.81 23.07
N ASP A 623 -50.72 20.65 23.80
CA ASP A 623 -51.76 21.70 23.83
C ASP A 623 -51.29 22.87 24.73
N TRP A 624 -50.72 23.91 24.13
CA TRP A 624 -50.24 25.06 24.86
C TRP A 624 -51.33 25.92 25.46
N MET A 625 -52.60 25.65 25.10
CA MET A 625 -53.77 26.33 25.63
C MET A 625 -54.53 25.50 26.69
N LEU A 626 -53.89 24.39 27.15
CA LEU A 626 -54.49 23.49 28.16
C LEU A 626 -54.79 24.26 29.44
N VAL A 627 -56.02 24.15 29.95
CA VAL A 627 -56.47 24.85 31.17
C VAL A 627 -56.02 24.16 32.42
N GLU A 628 -56.15 22.87 32.45
CA GLU A 628 -55.77 22.00 33.57
C GLU A 628 -54.85 20.88 33.12
N PRO A 629 -53.79 20.53 33.90
CA PRO A 629 -52.88 19.47 33.52
C PRO A 629 -53.58 18.11 33.50
N LEU A 630 -53.12 17.19 32.64
CA LEU A 630 -53.66 15.84 32.48
C LEU A 630 -53.48 14.94 33.73
N GLY A 631 -52.64 15.38 34.68
CA GLY A 631 -52.36 14.64 35.93
C GLY A 631 -51.31 13.55 35.81
N HIS A 632 -50.81 13.29 34.61
CA HIS A 632 -49.71 12.35 34.32
C HIS A 632 -48.76 12.96 33.26
N ALA A 633 -47.53 12.44 33.18
CA ALA A 633 -46.60 12.86 32.14
C ALA A 633 -47.10 12.43 30.74
N SER A 634 -46.68 13.16 29.75
CA SER A 634 -47.01 12.93 28.33
C SER A 634 -46.51 11.55 27.86
N ASP A 635 -47.35 10.84 27.08
CA ASP A 635 -47.07 9.48 26.65
C ASP A 635 -45.73 9.35 25.91
N TYR A 636 -45.43 10.27 24.98
CA TYR A 636 -44.19 10.25 24.25
C TYR A 636 -42.96 10.34 25.19
N LEU A 637 -43.07 11.07 26.30
CA LEU A 637 -42.01 11.19 27.27
C LEU A 637 -41.87 9.95 28.14
N VAL A 638 -42.97 9.32 28.50
CA VAL A 638 -42.94 8.05 29.20
C VAL A 638 -42.24 6.99 28.34
N ASP A 639 -42.56 6.94 27.05
CA ASP A 639 -41.90 6.05 26.10
C ASP A 639 -40.41 6.38 25.93
N LEU A 640 -40.07 7.64 25.82
CA LEU A 640 -38.66 8.08 25.80
C LEU A 640 -37.88 7.66 27.06
N ILE A 641 -38.47 7.87 28.24
CA ILE A 641 -37.82 7.48 29.51
C ILE A 641 -37.67 5.95 29.60
N ASN A 642 -38.63 5.19 29.15
CA ASN A 642 -38.54 3.73 29.08
C ASN A 642 -37.45 3.29 28.10
N PHE A 643 -37.37 3.93 26.94
CA PHE A 643 -36.25 3.73 25.99
C PHE A 643 -34.91 4.03 26.64
N LEU A 644 -34.75 5.17 27.30
CA LEU A 644 -33.51 5.54 27.98
C LEU A 644 -33.13 4.53 29.08
N ARG A 645 -34.10 4.09 29.89
CA ARG A 645 -33.86 3.04 30.91
C ARG A 645 -33.37 1.74 30.32
N SER A 646 -34.01 1.27 29.25
CA SER A 646 -33.57 0.06 28.56
C SER A 646 -32.20 0.19 27.93
N THR A 647 -31.92 1.34 27.34
CA THR A 647 -30.61 1.65 26.70
C THR A 647 -29.49 1.72 27.75
N PHE A 648 -29.73 2.41 28.87
CA PHE A 648 -28.68 2.51 29.91
C PHE A 648 -28.48 1.23 30.69
N ALA A 649 -29.46 0.33 30.73
CA ALA A 649 -29.27 -1.03 31.22
C ALA A 649 -28.27 -1.81 30.37
N VAL A 650 -28.25 -1.61 29.04
CA VAL A 650 -27.24 -2.18 28.16
C VAL A 650 -25.88 -1.48 28.36
N PHE A 651 -25.86 -0.18 28.64
CA PHE A 651 -24.64 0.59 28.86
C PHE A 651 -23.89 0.21 30.13
N THR A 652 -24.49 -0.56 31.03
CA THR A 652 -23.78 -1.13 32.20
C THR A 652 -22.61 -2.02 31.80
N HIS A 653 -22.57 -2.53 30.57
CA HIS A 653 -21.47 -3.29 30.00
C HIS A 653 -20.31 -2.42 29.47
N LEU A 654 -20.53 -1.10 29.34
CA LEU A 654 -19.49 -0.16 28.91
C LEU A 654 -18.54 0.20 30.06
N PRO A 655 -17.33 0.68 29.74
CA PRO A 655 -16.48 1.35 30.72
C PRO A 655 -17.26 2.47 31.43
N GLY A 656 -17.24 2.47 32.76
CA GLY A 656 -18.13 3.32 33.57
C GLY A 656 -18.10 4.82 33.20
N LYS A 657 -16.94 5.36 32.83
CA LYS A 657 -16.82 6.75 32.36
C LYS A 657 -17.59 7.00 31.06
N VAL A 658 -17.59 6.06 30.11
CA VAL A 658 -18.30 6.21 28.84
C VAL A 658 -19.81 6.19 29.07
N ALA A 659 -20.28 5.24 29.86
CA ALA A 659 -21.69 5.14 30.22
C ALA A 659 -22.18 6.39 30.95
N GLN A 660 -21.40 6.90 31.91
CA GLN A 660 -21.69 8.13 32.68
C GLN A 660 -21.76 9.36 31.77
N THR A 661 -20.79 9.50 30.85
CA THR A 661 -20.77 10.62 29.90
C THR A 661 -21.93 10.55 28.92
N ALA A 662 -22.28 9.36 28.42
CA ALA A 662 -23.42 9.17 27.54
C ALA A 662 -24.74 9.56 28.24
N CYS A 663 -24.92 9.10 29.49
CA CYS A 663 -26.11 9.42 30.27
C CYS A 663 -26.22 10.94 30.56
N MET A 664 -25.14 11.58 30.97
CA MET A 664 -25.10 13.02 31.19
C MET A 664 -25.37 13.80 29.90
N SER A 665 -24.78 13.38 28.78
CA SER A 665 -25.00 14.00 27.48
C SER A 665 -26.46 13.89 27.04
N ALA A 666 -27.06 12.72 27.19
CA ALA A 666 -28.45 12.48 26.84
C ALA A 666 -29.41 13.35 27.70
N CYS A 667 -29.18 13.41 29.02
CA CYS A 667 -29.98 14.25 29.88
C CYS A 667 -29.84 15.74 29.56
N LYS A 668 -28.64 16.20 29.25
CA LYS A 668 -28.41 17.61 28.84
C LYS A 668 -29.07 17.92 27.51
N HIS A 669 -28.99 16.99 26.53
CA HIS A 669 -29.63 17.13 25.23
C HIS A 669 -31.14 17.19 25.41
N LEU A 670 -31.72 16.24 26.17
CA LEU A 670 -33.14 16.23 26.47
C LEU A 670 -33.58 17.55 27.15
N ALA A 671 -32.89 18.01 28.18
CA ALA A 671 -33.22 19.25 28.85
C ALA A 671 -33.16 20.48 27.93
N SER A 672 -32.13 20.52 27.07
CA SER A 672 -31.95 21.60 26.08
C SER A 672 -33.05 21.59 25.04
N THR A 673 -33.43 20.44 24.54
CA THR A 673 -34.46 20.31 23.49
C THR A 673 -35.86 20.56 24.08
N LEU A 674 -36.13 20.10 25.31
CA LEU A 674 -37.37 20.46 26.03
C LEU A 674 -37.49 21.97 26.20
N LEU A 675 -36.38 22.64 26.58
CA LEU A 675 -36.38 24.11 26.66
C LEU A 675 -36.67 24.74 25.29
N GLN A 676 -36.14 24.22 24.22
CA GLN A 676 -36.41 24.71 22.85
C GLN A 676 -37.88 24.55 22.46
N LEU A 677 -38.57 23.49 22.88
CA LEU A 677 -39.99 23.33 22.64
C LEU A 677 -40.81 24.48 23.28
N LEU A 678 -40.48 24.86 24.52
CA LEU A 678 -41.10 26.02 25.16
C LEU A 678 -40.80 27.35 24.42
N LEU A 679 -39.59 27.45 23.87
CA LEU A 679 -39.13 28.68 23.19
C LEU A 679 -39.53 28.70 21.71
N ASN A 680 -40.13 27.64 21.18
CA ASN A 680 -40.51 27.58 19.75
C ASN A 680 -41.31 28.82 19.35
N PRO A 681 -40.90 29.58 18.30
CA PRO A 681 -41.61 30.80 17.82
C PRO A 681 -43.06 30.57 17.41
N GLU A 682 -43.41 29.32 17.08
CA GLU A 682 -44.80 28.95 16.73
C GLU A 682 -45.74 28.98 17.93
N VAL A 683 -45.19 28.77 19.12
CA VAL A 683 -45.94 28.90 20.39
C VAL A 683 -46.08 30.35 20.75
N LYS A 684 -47.28 30.89 20.52
CA LYS A 684 -47.58 32.34 20.73
C LYS A 684 -48.14 32.65 22.11
N GLN A 685 -48.77 31.66 22.75
CA GLN A 685 -49.42 31.81 24.05
C GLN A 685 -49.25 30.52 24.84
N LEU A 686 -49.03 30.68 26.12
CA LEU A 686 -48.88 29.60 27.08
C LEU A 686 -49.89 29.82 28.26
N THR A 687 -50.58 28.74 28.58
CA THR A 687 -51.45 28.76 29.77
C THR A 687 -50.69 28.20 30.96
N MET A 688 -51.15 28.53 32.17
CA MET A 688 -50.62 27.93 33.39
C MET A 688 -50.83 26.40 33.45
N GLY A 689 -51.95 25.91 32.90
CA GLY A 689 -52.20 24.47 32.79
C GLY A 689 -51.19 23.75 31.88
N ALA A 690 -50.82 24.39 30.76
CA ALA A 690 -49.75 23.87 29.88
C ALA A 690 -48.38 23.87 30.55
N ILE A 691 -48.03 24.91 31.31
CA ILE A 691 -46.79 24.97 32.13
C ILE A 691 -46.78 23.87 33.20
N GLN A 692 -47.93 23.62 33.85
CA GLN A 692 -48.08 22.55 34.84
C GLN A 692 -47.94 21.18 34.21
N GLN A 693 -48.50 20.97 33.02
CA GLN A 693 -48.33 19.71 32.25
C GLN A 693 -46.86 19.50 31.87
N PHE A 694 -46.19 20.53 31.40
CA PHE A 694 -44.78 20.45 31.06
C PHE A 694 -43.88 20.23 32.34
N ASN A 695 -44.32 20.74 33.48
CA ASN A 695 -43.69 20.44 34.77
C ASN A 695 -43.84 18.96 35.16
N LEU A 696 -44.99 18.30 34.89
CA LEU A 696 -45.15 16.86 35.12
C LEU A 696 -44.16 16.05 34.26
N ASP A 697 -43.96 16.49 33.05
CA ASP A 697 -43.00 15.89 32.14
C ASP A 697 -41.56 16.06 32.64
N LEU A 698 -41.19 17.26 33.11
CA LEU A 698 -39.90 17.49 33.71
C LEU A 698 -39.67 16.67 34.99
N LEU A 699 -40.70 16.54 35.83
CA LEU A 699 -40.64 15.68 37.05
C LEU A 699 -40.38 14.20 36.68
N GLN A 700 -40.91 13.72 35.57
CA GLN A 700 -40.59 12.39 35.07
C GLN A 700 -39.14 12.23 34.62
N CYS A 701 -38.57 13.27 34.00
CA CYS A 701 -37.15 13.29 33.63
C CYS A 701 -36.25 13.29 34.89
N GLU A 702 -36.60 14.10 35.89
CA GLU A 702 -35.86 14.19 37.16
C GLU A 702 -35.97 12.89 37.99
N SER A 703 -37.11 12.23 37.95
CA SER A 703 -37.32 10.89 38.54
C SER A 703 -36.40 9.87 37.89
N PHE A 704 -36.30 9.93 36.57
CA PHE A 704 -35.34 9.07 35.82
C PHE A 704 -33.88 9.39 36.26
N ALA A 705 -33.48 10.66 36.30
CA ALA A 705 -32.16 11.05 36.73
C ALA A 705 -31.83 10.58 38.16
N SER A 706 -32.83 10.63 39.07
CA SER A 706 -32.71 10.17 40.45
C SER A 706 -32.62 8.67 40.63
N SER A 707 -33.05 7.90 39.63
CA SER A 707 -33.04 6.42 39.66
C SER A 707 -31.67 5.78 39.44
N GLU A 708 -30.59 6.61 39.35
CA GLU A 708 -29.20 6.16 39.09
C GLU A 708 -29.09 5.16 37.94
N PRO A 709 -29.50 5.55 36.70
CA PRO A 709 -29.59 4.66 35.57
C PRO A 709 -28.24 4.06 35.18
N VAL A 710 -27.13 4.63 35.65
CA VAL A 710 -25.76 4.16 35.40
C VAL A 710 -25.00 4.11 36.71
N SER A 711 -24.33 3.00 36.99
CA SER A 711 -23.55 2.81 38.22
C SER A 711 -22.41 3.85 38.36
N GLY A 712 -22.27 4.39 39.56
CA GLY A 712 -21.23 5.38 39.89
C GLY A 712 -21.53 6.81 39.45
N LEU A 713 -22.69 7.08 38.87
CA LEU A 713 -23.19 8.42 38.60
C LEU A 713 -24.26 8.77 39.63
N GLN A 714 -23.96 9.67 40.57
CA GLN A 714 -24.90 10.07 41.60
C GLN A 714 -26.10 10.78 40.98
N GLY A 715 -27.31 10.45 41.47
CA GLY A 715 -28.56 11.02 40.95
C GLY A 715 -28.60 12.54 41.06
N GLU A 716 -28.04 13.12 42.14
CA GLU A 716 -27.89 14.58 42.30
C GLU A 716 -27.09 15.22 41.15
N THR A 717 -26.02 14.56 40.69
CA THR A 717 -25.21 15.07 39.58
C THR A 717 -25.97 15.05 38.25
N LEU A 718 -26.79 14.03 38.04
CA LEU A 718 -27.60 13.88 36.80
C LEU A 718 -28.76 14.88 36.77
N GLN A 719 -29.38 15.14 37.92
CA GLN A 719 -30.42 16.18 38.08
C GLN A 719 -29.93 17.56 37.68
N LEU A 720 -28.63 17.85 37.85
CA LEU A 720 -28.04 19.11 37.41
C LEU A 720 -28.22 19.36 35.89
N ALA A 721 -28.44 18.33 35.09
CA ALA A 721 -28.74 18.50 33.67
C ALA A 721 -30.06 19.25 33.42
N PHE A 722 -31.02 19.12 34.34
CA PHE A 722 -32.35 19.71 34.22
C PHE A 722 -32.52 21.00 35.05
N ILE A 723 -31.49 21.44 35.82
CA ILE A 723 -31.61 22.51 36.80
C ILE A 723 -32.00 23.83 36.18
N ASP A 724 -31.51 24.13 34.97
CA ASP A 724 -31.82 25.38 34.27
C ASP A 724 -33.30 25.47 33.92
N LEU A 725 -33.85 24.34 33.39
CA LEU A 725 -35.24 24.19 33.04
C LEU A 725 -36.12 24.14 34.30
N ARG A 726 -35.67 23.46 35.34
CA ARG A 726 -36.35 23.40 36.66
C ARG A 726 -36.52 24.77 37.25
N GLN A 727 -35.44 25.53 37.38
CA GLN A 727 -35.49 26.86 37.95
C GLN A 727 -36.35 27.83 37.14
N LEU A 728 -36.31 27.68 35.80
CA LEU A 728 -37.16 28.45 34.91
C LEU A 728 -38.65 28.15 35.16
N LEU A 729 -39.05 26.85 35.18
CA LEU A 729 -40.44 26.46 35.44
C LEU A 729 -40.89 26.85 36.85
N ASP A 730 -40.05 26.67 37.88
CA ASP A 730 -40.35 27.09 39.23
C ASP A 730 -40.62 28.61 39.33
N LEU A 731 -39.84 29.43 38.62
CA LEU A 731 -40.04 30.88 38.57
C LEU A 731 -41.42 31.22 37.99
N PHE A 732 -41.84 30.52 36.90
CA PHE A 732 -43.14 30.79 36.29
C PHE A 732 -44.30 30.18 37.05
N MET A 733 -44.18 29.00 37.67
CA MET A 733 -45.25 28.39 38.48
C MET A 733 -45.53 29.13 39.78
N VAL A 734 -44.45 29.57 40.43
CA VAL A 734 -44.57 30.33 41.68
C VAL A 734 -44.82 31.81 41.45
N TRP A 735 -44.52 32.28 40.21
CA TRP A 735 -44.58 33.68 39.82
C TRP A 735 -43.72 34.63 40.68
N ASP A 736 -42.56 34.13 41.14
CA ASP A 736 -41.69 34.79 42.13
C ASP A 736 -40.66 35.75 41.49
N TRP A 737 -41.15 36.65 40.68
CA TRP A 737 -40.32 37.64 39.97
C TRP A 737 -39.63 38.61 40.92
N SER A 738 -40.25 38.87 42.08
CA SER A 738 -39.70 39.78 43.06
C SER A 738 -38.38 39.24 43.66
N THR A 739 -38.34 37.96 44.04
CA THR A 739 -37.12 37.31 44.52
C THR A 739 -36.09 37.17 43.40
N TYR A 740 -36.54 36.78 42.21
CA TYR A 740 -35.64 36.70 41.06
C TYR A 740 -34.89 38.01 40.78
N LEU A 741 -35.61 39.14 40.74
CA LEU A 741 -35.03 40.46 40.49
C LEU A 741 -34.20 40.97 41.65
N ALA A 742 -34.58 40.69 42.91
CA ALA A 742 -33.85 41.14 44.11
C ALA A 742 -32.51 40.43 44.26
N ASP A 743 -32.44 39.12 43.90
CA ASP A 743 -31.26 38.29 44.05
C ASP A 743 -30.48 38.11 42.74
N TYR A 744 -30.86 38.85 41.70
CA TYR A 744 -30.26 38.72 40.39
C TYR A 744 -28.73 38.93 40.42
N GLY A 745 -27.97 37.96 39.92
CA GLY A 745 -26.50 38.00 39.91
C GLY A 745 -25.82 37.61 41.22
N GLN A 746 -26.56 37.29 42.27
CA GLN A 746 -26.00 36.77 43.52
C GLN A 746 -25.78 35.26 43.42
N ALA A 747 -24.65 34.77 43.95
CA ALA A 747 -24.33 33.34 43.98
C ALA A 747 -25.31 32.51 44.84
N SER A 748 -26.02 33.15 45.77
CA SER A 748 -27.03 32.55 46.64
C SER A 748 -28.44 32.56 46.04
N SER A 749 -28.62 33.09 44.82
CA SER A 749 -29.94 33.19 44.21
C SER A 749 -30.56 31.81 43.98
N LYS A 750 -31.82 31.62 44.34
CA LYS A 750 -32.60 30.42 44.04
C LYS A 750 -32.72 30.16 42.52
N TYR A 751 -32.69 31.24 41.75
CA TYR A 751 -32.87 31.22 40.29
C TYR A 751 -31.57 31.56 39.54
N LEU A 752 -30.42 31.19 40.07
CA LEU A 752 -29.10 31.52 39.56
C LEU A 752 -28.91 31.04 38.09
N ARG A 753 -29.54 29.96 37.73
CA ARG A 753 -29.40 29.32 36.40
C ARG A 753 -30.41 29.82 35.39
N VAL A 754 -31.36 30.63 35.75
CA VAL A 754 -32.34 31.20 34.86
C VAL A 754 -31.68 32.21 33.92
N ASN A 755 -31.70 31.94 32.61
CA ASN A 755 -31.23 32.90 31.63
C ASN A 755 -32.28 34.00 31.43
N PRO A 756 -31.95 35.30 31.62
CA PRO A 756 -32.87 36.40 31.49
C PRO A 756 -33.54 36.51 30.14
N SER A 757 -32.79 36.24 29.06
CA SER A 757 -33.33 36.28 27.68
C SER A 757 -34.39 35.19 27.46
N THR A 758 -34.11 33.99 27.97
CA THR A 758 -35.06 32.85 27.92
C THR A 758 -36.32 33.15 28.72
N ALA A 759 -36.15 33.66 29.95
CA ALA A 759 -37.26 34.02 30.78
C ALA A 759 -38.14 35.16 30.19
N LEU A 760 -37.52 36.15 29.52
CA LEU A 760 -38.22 37.20 28.83
C LEU A 760 -39.06 36.66 27.66
N VAL A 761 -38.44 35.80 26.79
CA VAL A 761 -39.17 35.19 25.66
C VAL A 761 -40.37 34.38 26.14
N LEU A 762 -40.22 33.65 27.24
CA LEU A 762 -41.30 32.85 27.80
C LEU A 762 -42.37 33.73 28.46
N LEU A 763 -42.00 34.88 29.04
CA LEU A 763 -42.93 35.87 29.64
C LEU A 763 -43.79 36.58 28.58
N GLU A 764 -43.23 36.72 27.36
CA GLU A 764 -43.96 37.35 26.23
C GLU A 764 -45.00 36.43 25.61
N LYS A 765 -44.96 35.13 25.90
CA LYS A 765 -45.90 34.10 25.42
C LYS A 765 -47.02 33.88 26.46
#